data_046016efe1c18db06ae69070236aa153
#
_entry.id   046016efe1c18db06ae69070236aa153
#
_cell.length_a   1.000
_cell.length_b   1.000
_cell.length_c   1.000
_cell.angle_alpha   90.00
_cell.angle_beta   90.00
_cell.angle_gamma   90.00
#
_symmetry.space_group_name_H-M   'P 1'
#
loop_
_entity.id
_entity.type
_entity.pdbx_description
1 polymer ?
#
loop_
_entity_poly.entity_id
_entity_poly.type
_entity_poly.pdbx_seq_one_letter_code
_entity_poly.pdbx_strand_id
1 'polypeptide(L)'
;GPHNAWSGAADEVHLYHQELAARGWTVLLMNPRGSDGFGEEFFNAALGAWGTADARDFLEPLDELVADGIADPDRLAVSGYSYGGFMTCYLTSRDDRFAAAVTGGVVSDLSSMAGTSDMGHFLDVYELNGASDYSSMSPFSEVSKVATPTLILQGDADVRCPVGQAQQWHTALRENGVPTQLVLYPEASHLFILEGRPSHRLDFNRRIVDWVEQYAGDASGPRRARIDAAHWQRRLTTLAARHGVPGATLGILRVRPGTEDELVEAATGVLNKDTGVAATTDSVFQIGSMSKVWTATLALQLVDEGLLDLDAPIAQVLPELQLGDPDVAKQVTMRHLLTHTSGIDGDVFTDTGRGDDCLEKYVDLLADVVQNHPLGATWSYCNSGFSLAGRVIEKLTGSTWDQALRDRIITPLGLQNTVTLPEEALLRLAAVGHVSEGEAEPKRAPVWGLPRSLGPAGLITSTVADALAFARMHLTGGVAPDGTRLLSEASVAAMAEQHAELPDKYSLGDSWGLGWIRFGWDGRRLIGHDGNTIGQSAFLRVLPDEGLAVTLLTNGGHARDLYEDLYREIFGDLAGVSMPTPLAPPAEPAVPPVVDARRHIGRYERAGTIQQVLVDDEGPLLRMTITGPLAELLPDPTEELRMTPVDESGDLFVVRQPGALTWSPVTFYGLPTGEKYMHFGVRATPKVSG
;
A
#
# COMPACT_ATOMS: atom_id res chain seq x y z
N GLY A 1 -27.39 -20.48 -24.54
CA GLY A 1 -28.71 -20.68 -25.18
C GLY A 1 -29.48 -19.39 -25.36
N PRO A 2 -30.68 -19.36 -25.89
CA PRO A 2 -30.96 -20.27 -26.98
C PRO A 2 -30.14 -19.90 -28.20
N HIS A 3 -29.81 -20.91 -28.97
CA HIS A 3 -29.09 -20.83 -30.25
C HIS A 3 -27.67 -20.27 -30.18
N ASN A 4 -27.07 -20.26 -29.00
CA ASN A 4 -25.67 -19.88 -28.80
C ASN A 4 -25.01 -20.85 -27.80
N ALA A 5 -23.72 -21.05 -27.91
CA ALA A 5 -22.97 -21.98 -27.04
C ALA A 5 -21.64 -21.38 -26.58
N TRP A 6 -21.24 -21.72 -25.37
CA TRP A 6 -19.89 -21.46 -24.91
C TRP A 6 -18.92 -22.36 -25.66
N SER A 7 -17.90 -21.79 -26.32
CA SER A 7 -16.89 -22.53 -27.06
C SER A 7 -15.55 -22.65 -26.34
N GLY A 8 -15.42 -22.01 -25.20
CA GLY A 8 -14.21 -22.01 -24.39
C GLY A 8 -14.42 -21.32 -23.03
N ALA A 9 -13.43 -21.42 -22.17
CA ALA A 9 -13.47 -20.87 -20.81
C ALA A 9 -13.16 -19.38 -20.72
N ALA A 10 -12.81 -18.73 -21.83
CA ALA A 10 -12.50 -17.30 -21.83
C ALA A 10 -12.99 -16.65 -23.13
N ASP A 11 -13.54 -15.47 -23.00
CA ASP A 11 -13.88 -14.59 -24.11
C ASP A 11 -13.50 -13.13 -23.76
N GLU A 12 -13.48 -12.26 -24.76
CA GLU A 12 -13.11 -10.84 -24.61
C GLU A 12 -14.25 -9.97 -24.09
N VAL A 13 -15.43 -10.54 -23.85
CA VAL A 13 -16.64 -9.83 -23.42
C VAL A 13 -16.86 -9.99 -21.94
N HIS A 14 -16.78 -11.21 -21.45
CA HIS A 14 -17.08 -11.59 -20.06
C HIS A 14 -15.79 -11.72 -19.25
N LEU A 15 -14.98 -10.65 -19.22
CA LEU A 15 -13.70 -10.63 -18.51
C LEU A 15 -13.84 -10.93 -17.01
N TYR A 16 -15.01 -10.65 -16.44
CA TYR A 16 -15.30 -10.97 -15.04
C TYR A 16 -15.17 -12.48 -14.71
N HIS A 17 -15.36 -13.37 -15.69
CA HIS A 17 -15.11 -14.80 -15.49
C HIS A 17 -13.66 -15.07 -15.08
N GLN A 18 -12.72 -14.45 -15.81
CA GLN A 18 -11.29 -14.60 -15.52
C GLN A 18 -10.91 -13.91 -14.20
N GLU A 19 -11.50 -12.76 -13.92
CA GLU A 19 -11.24 -12.02 -12.69
C GLU A 19 -11.77 -12.77 -11.46
N LEU A 20 -12.99 -13.35 -11.51
CA LEU A 20 -13.51 -14.21 -10.46
C LEU A 20 -12.65 -15.47 -10.28
N ALA A 21 -12.24 -16.12 -11.38
CA ALA A 21 -11.36 -17.29 -11.31
C ALA A 21 -10.00 -16.93 -10.67
N ALA A 22 -9.43 -15.77 -11.00
CA ALA A 22 -8.19 -15.27 -10.39
C ALA A 22 -8.35 -14.97 -8.87
N ARG A 23 -9.59 -14.69 -8.43
CA ARG A 23 -9.93 -14.50 -7.01
C ARG A 23 -10.31 -15.81 -6.28
N GLY A 24 -10.16 -16.96 -6.95
CA GLY A 24 -10.39 -18.28 -6.36
C GLY A 24 -11.82 -18.79 -6.50
N TRP A 25 -12.66 -18.17 -7.34
CA TRP A 25 -13.97 -18.69 -7.69
C TRP A 25 -13.88 -19.81 -8.73
N THR A 26 -14.69 -20.83 -8.58
CA THR A 26 -14.97 -21.77 -9.67
C THR A 26 -16.03 -21.16 -10.57
N VAL A 27 -15.74 -20.99 -11.85
CA VAL A 27 -16.67 -20.43 -12.85
C VAL A 27 -17.22 -21.58 -13.69
N LEU A 28 -18.53 -21.83 -13.59
CA LEU A 28 -19.24 -22.84 -14.34
C LEU A 28 -19.91 -22.23 -15.57
N LEU A 29 -19.50 -22.63 -16.77
CA LEU A 29 -20.10 -22.20 -18.05
C LEU A 29 -20.89 -23.35 -18.64
N MET A 30 -22.20 -23.18 -18.71
CA MET A 30 -23.13 -24.22 -19.15
C MET A 30 -23.63 -24.02 -20.57
N ASN A 31 -23.75 -25.12 -21.32
CA ASN A 31 -24.47 -25.17 -22.58
C ASN A 31 -25.80 -25.95 -22.36
N PRO A 32 -26.87 -25.25 -21.92
CA PRO A 32 -28.16 -25.90 -21.67
C PRO A 32 -28.86 -26.31 -22.96
N ARG A 33 -29.93 -27.06 -22.87
CA ARG A 33 -30.86 -27.30 -23.97
C ARG A 33 -31.23 -25.98 -24.66
N GLY A 34 -31.29 -25.98 -25.99
CA GLY A 34 -31.42 -24.79 -26.82
C GLY A 34 -30.08 -24.23 -27.32
N SER A 35 -28.93 -24.74 -26.83
CA SER A 35 -27.60 -24.31 -27.31
C SER A 35 -27.26 -24.95 -28.67
N ASP A 36 -26.48 -24.20 -29.49
CA ASP A 36 -26.01 -24.67 -30.79
C ASP A 36 -24.87 -25.71 -30.66
N GLY A 37 -24.69 -26.53 -31.70
CA GLY A 37 -23.58 -27.47 -31.82
C GLY A 37 -23.85 -28.88 -31.29
N PHE A 38 -25.01 -29.15 -30.70
CA PHE A 38 -25.39 -30.42 -30.09
C PHE A 38 -26.50 -31.19 -30.84
N GLY A 39 -26.82 -30.76 -32.06
CA GLY A 39 -27.85 -31.33 -32.90
C GLY A 39 -29.23 -30.66 -32.81
N GLU A 40 -30.10 -30.93 -33.80
CA GLU A 40 -31.37 -30.22 -33.98
C GLU A 40 -32.36 -30.46 -32.85
N GLU A 41 -32.43 -31.66 -32.30
CA GLU A 41 -33.29 -31.99 -31.17
C GLU A 41 -32.91 -31.20 -29.92
N PHE A 42 -31.62 -31.10 -29.63
CA PHE A 42 -31.11 -30.32 -28.49
C PHE A 42 -31.30 -28.81 -28.70
N PHE A 43 -31.04 -28.32 -29.93
CA PHE A 43 -31.25 -26.93 -30.33
C PHE A 43 -32.70 -26.46 -30.16
N ASN A 44 -33.67 -27.30 -30.52
CA ASN A 44 -35.08 -26.97 -30.48
C ASN A 44 -35.74 -27.28 -29.10
N ALA A 45 -35.02 -27.90 -28.16
CA ALA A 45 -35.60 -28.41 -26.93
C ALA A 45 -36.13 -27.33 -25.96
N ALA A 46 -35.71 -26.08 -26.11
CA ALA A 46 -36.19 -24.95 -25.31
C ALA A 46 -37.32 -24.14 -25.98
N LEU A 47 -37.70 -24.42 -27.25
CA LEU A 47 -38.73 -23.69 -27.93
C LEU A 47 -40.11 -23.85 -27.24
N GLY A 48 -40.74 -22.73 -26.91
CA GLY A 48 -42.00 -22.70 -26.18
C GLY A 48 -41.93 -23.12 -24.70
N ALA A 49 -40.69 -23.29 -24.17
CA ALA A 49 -40.44 -23.83 -22.84
C ALA A 49 -39.30 -23.15 -22.11
N TRP A 50 -39.03 -21.88 -22.39
CA TRP A 50 -37.96 -21.11 -21.72
C TRP A 50 -38.09 -21.18 -20.20
N GLY A 51 -36.98 -21.48 -19.52
CA GLY A 51 -36.93 -21.67 -18.08
C GLY A 51 -37.52 -23.01 -17.62
N THR A 52 -38.64 -23.44 -18.15
CA THR A 52 -39.29 -24.68 -17.74
C THR A 52 -38.58 -25.93 -18.24
N ALA A 53 -37.92 -25.88 -19.40
CA ALA A 53 -37.15 -26.99 -19.95
C ALA A 53 -35.70 -26.99 -19.48
N ASP A 54 -35.04 -25.83 -19.50
CA ASP A 54 -33.59 -25.67 -19.43
C ASP A 54 -33.05 -25.21 -18.06
N ALA A 55 -33.89 -24.78 -17.12
CA ALA A 55 -33.43 -24.39 -15.78
C ALA A 55 -32.68 -25.53 -15.05
N ARG A 56 -33.10 -26.77 -15.24
CA ARG A 56 -32.45 -27.93 -14.62
C ARG A 56 -31.04 -28.15 -15.14
N ASP A 57 -30.77 -27.79 -16.37
CA ASP A 57 -29.43 -27.94 -16.97
C ASP A 57 -28.40 -27.04 -16.28
N PHE A 58 -28.86 -26.02 -15.53
CA PHE A 58 -28.00 -25.19 -14.67
C PHE A 58 -27.94 -25.72 -13.24
N LEU A 59 -29.04 -26.20 -12.68
CA LEU A 59 -29.13 -26.56 -11.28
C LEU A 59 -28.54 -27.97 -10.97
N GLU A 60 -28.77 -28.97 -11.82
CA GLU A 60 -28.29 -30.32 -11.60
C GLU A 60 -26.76 -30.44 -11.58
N PRO A 61 -25.99 -29.85 -12.53
CA PRO A 61 -24.53 -29.86 -12.43
C PRO A 61 -24.00 -29.06 -11.23
N LEU A 62 -24.72 -28.03 -10.79
CA LEU A 62 -24.35 -27.31 -9.59
C LEU A 62 -24.51 -28.15 -8.34
N ASP A 63 -25.57 -28.97 -8.27
CA ASP A 63 -25.76 -29.95 -7.18
C ASP A 63 -24.62 -30.96 -7.13
N GLU A 64 -24.13 -31.44 -8.28
CA GLU A 64 -22.98 -32.34 -8.37
C GLU A 64 -21.70 -31.69 -7.85
N LEU A 65 -21.43 -30.45 -8.25
CA LEU A 65 -20.25 -29.70 -7.80
C LEU A 65 -20.27 -29.44 -6.28
N VAL A 66 -21.44 -29.20 -5.70
CA VAL A 66 -21.62 -29.10 -4.25
C VAL A 66 -21.39 -30.43 -3.57
N ALA A 67 -21.95 -31.51 -4.10
CA ALA A 67 -21.77 -32.86 -3.54
C ALA A 67 -20.31 -33.33 -3.58
N ASP A 68 -19.57 -32.96 -4.61
CA ASP A 68 -18.14 -33.25 -4.77
C ASP A 68 -17.22 -32.33 -3.92
N GLY A 69 -17.78 -31.35 -3.22
CA GLY A 69 -17.03 -30.38 -2.41
C GLY A 69 -16.21 -29.38 -3.23
N ILE A 70 -16.53 -29.22 -4.51
CA ILE A 70 -15.91 -28.24 -5.42
C ILE A 70 -16.54 -26.86 -5.22
N ALA A 71 -17.87 -26.83 -4.99
CA ALA A 71 -18.63 -25.61 -4.73
C ALA A 71 -19.16 -25.60 -3.29
N ASP A 72 -19.11 -24.41 -2.67
CA ASP A 72 -19.67 -24.16 -1.35
C ASP A 72 -21.17 -23.80 -1.50
N PRO A 73 -22.11 -24.57 -0.90
CA PRO A 73 -23.54 -24.32 -1.04
C PRO A 73 -23.99 -22.96 -0.52
N ASP A 74 -23.27 -22.37 0.44
CA ASP A 74 -23.60 -21.05 1.00
C ASP A 74 -23.04 -19.89 0.16
N ARG A 75 -22.29 -20.18 -0.90
CA ARG A 75 -21.55 -19.19 -1.70
C ARG A 75 -21.80 -19.32 -3.19
N LEU A 76 -22.98 -19.71 -3.58
CA LEU A 76 -23.35 -19.82 -4.98
C LEU A 76 -23.77 -18.45 -5.53
N ALA A 77 -23.24 -18.05 -6.69
CA ALA A 77 -23.63 -16.85 -7.40
C ALA A 77 -24.08 -17.18 -8.81
N VAL A 78 -25.05 -16.43 -9.33
CA VAL A 78 -25.53 -16.56 -10.71
C VAL A 78 -25.43 -15.24 -11.44
N SER A 79 -24.88 -15.27 -12.67
CA SER A 79 -24.74 -14.07 -13.51
C SER A 79 -25.07 -14.40 -14.96
N GLY A 80 -25.73 -13.46 -15.65
CA GLY A 80 -26.02 -13.61 -17.06
C GLY A 80 -26.48 -12.35 -17.75
N TYR A 81 -26.32 -12.33 -19.08
CA TYR A 81 -26.72 -11.22 -19.94
C TYR A 81 -27.70 -11.68 -21.01
N SER A 82 -28.69 -10.85 -21.36
CA SER A 82 -29.72 -11.16 -22.36
C SER A 82 -30.49 -12.41 -21.96
N TYR A 83 -30.41 -13.51 -22.70
CA TYR A 83 -31.01 -14.78 -22.27
C TYR A 83 -30.45 -15.27 -20.91
N GLY A 84 -29.14 -15.01 -20.67
CA GLY A 84 -28.55 -15.26 -19.34
C GLY A 84 -29.16 -14.38 -18.27
N GLY A 85 -29.51 -13.14 -18.60
CA GLY A 85 -30.25 -12.24 -17.72
C GLY A 85 -31.68 -12.73 -17.43
N PHE A 86 -32.39 -13.26 -18.44
CA PHE A 86 -33.62 -13.97 -18.27
C PHE A 86 -33.47 -15.15 -17.31
N MET A 87 -32.50 -16.03 -17.56
CA MET A 87 -32.27 -17.22 -16.76
C MET A 87 -31.87 -16.88 -15.31
N THR A 88 -31.08 -15.83 -15.11
CA THR A 88 -30.75 -15.33 -13.76
C THR A 88 -32.01 -14.94 -13.00
N CYS A 89 -32.91 -14.15 -13.61
CA CYS A 89 -34.18 -13.78 -13.01
C CYS A 89 -35.10 -15.01 -12.79
N TYR A 90 -35.12 -15.95 -13.74
CA TYR A 90 -35.94 -17.15 -13.65
C TYR A 90 -35.51 -18.07 -12.51
N LEU A 91 -34.20 -18.35 -12.40
CA LEU A 91 -33.64 -19.20 -11.35
C LEU A 91 -33.88 -18.57 -9.98
N THR A 92 -33.53 -17.30 -9.78
CA THR A 92 -33.68 -16.64 -8.48
C THR A 92 -35.14 -16.46 -8.01
N SER A 93 -36.09 -16.48 -8.94
CA SER A 93 -37.52 -16.45 -8.59
C SER A 93 -38.09 -17.82 -8.19
N ARG A 94 -37.34 -18.93 -8.34
CA ARG A 94 -37.80 -20.31 -8.13
C ARG A 94 -36.85 -21.16 -7.27
N ASP A 95 -35.66 -20.64 -7.00
CA ASP A 95 -34.63 -21.33 -6.23
C ASP A 95 -33.91 -20.30 -5.34
N ASP A 96 -33.75 -20.59 -4.08
CA ASP A 96 -33.20 -19.70 -3.05
C ASP A 96 -31.73 -19.97 -2.70
N ARG A 97 -31.07 -20.91 -3.41
CA ARG A 97 -29.67 -21.30 -3.14
C ARG A 97 -28.62 -20.23 -3.41
N PHE A 98 -28.94 -19.19 -4.22
CA PHE A 98 -27.97 -18.20 -4.65
C PHE A 98 -27.80 -17.10 -3.61
N ALA A 99 -26.56 -16.89 -3.16
CA ALA A 99 -26.17 -15.81 -2.26
C ALA A 99 -26.06 -14.46 -2.97
N ALA A 100 -25.80 -14.47 -4.29
CA ALA A 100 -25.71 -13.26 -5.12
C ALA A 100 -26.24 -13.52 -6.54
N ALA A 101 -26.87 -12.50 -7.13
CA ALA A 101 -27.31 -12.54 -8.52
C ALA A 101 -26.90 -11.26 -9.26
N VAL A 102 -26.47 -11.42 -10.52
CA VAL A 102 -26.24 -10.28 -11.43
C VAL A 102 -26.95 -10.54 -12.75
N THR A 103 -27.90 -9.67 -13.11
CA THR A 103 -28.67 -9.77 -14.35
C THR A 103 -28.41 -8.56 -15.22
N GLY A 104 -28.10 -8.78 -16.49
CA GLY A 104 -27.89 -7.71 -17.47
C GLY A 104 -28.68 -7.94 -18.75
N GLY A 105 -29.05 -6.87 -19.48
CA GLY A 105 -29.93 -7.00 -20.64
C GLY A 105 -31.20 -7.76 -20.26
N VAL A 106 -31.89 -7.30 -19.26
CA VAL A 106 -32.88 -8.04 -18.47
C VAL A 106 -34.11 -8.42 -19.29
N VAL A 107 -34.54 -9.68 -19.14
CA VAL A 107 -35.86 -10.13 -19.57
C VAL A 107 -36.62 -10.69 -18.36
N SER A 108 -37.49 -9.91 -17.79
CA SER A 108 -38.26 -10.25 -16.59
C SER A 108 -39.69 -10.71 -16.87
N ASP A 109 -40.34 -10.14 -17.88
CA ASP A 109 -41.71 -10.41 -18.25
C ASP A 109 -41.85 -10.62 -19.75
N LEU A 110 -42.13 -11.85 -20.17
CA LEU A 110 -42.24 -12.23 -21.57
C LEU A 110 -43.46 -11.64 -22.26
N SER A 111 -44.54 -11.40 -21.53
CA SER A 111 -45.73 -10.74 -22.09
C SER A 111 -45.44 -9.28 -22.52
N SER A 112 -44.77 -8.54 -21.62
CA SER A 112 -44.29 -7.20 -21.91
C SER A 112 -43.21 -7.19 -23.01
N MET A 113 -42.28 -8.17 -22.96
CA MET A 113 -41.20 -8.33 -23.93
C MET A 113 -41.72 -8.54 -25.35
N ALA A 114 -42.73 -9.38 -25.55
CA ALA A 114 -43.37 -9.65 -26.84
C ALA A 114 -43.95 -8.38 -27.50
N GLY A 115 -44.42 -7.43 -26.68
CA GLY A 115 -45.01 -6.18 -27.17
C GLY A 115 -44.08 -4.97 -27.28
N THR A 116 -42.88 -5.01 -26.66
CA THR A 116 -42.00 -3.83 -26.52
C THR A 116 -40.60 -4.01 -27.11
N SER A 117 -40.14 -5.25 -27.36
CA SER A 117 -38.86 -5.55 -27.97
C SER A 117 -38.90 -5.29 -29.49
N ASP A 118 -37.75 -4.88 -30.06
CA ASP A 118 -37.55 -4.82 -31.52
C ASP A 118 -37.64 -6.21 -32.18
N MET A 119 -37.51 -7.28 -31.39
CA MET A 119 -37.66 -8.69 -31.83
C MET A 119 -38.92 -9.34 -31.23
N GLY A 120 -39.83 -8.56 -30.66
CA GLY A 120 -40.97 -9.08 -29.91
C GLY A 120 -41.82 -10.09 -30.66
N HIS A 121 -42.20 -9.79 -31.94
CA HIS A 121 -42.94 -10.71 -32.79
C HIS A 121 -42.16 -12.00 -33.09
N PHE A 122 -40.85 -11.91 -33.36
CA PHE A 122 -40.03 -13.08 -33.61
C PHE A 122 -39.95 -13.96 -32.33
N LEU A 123 -39.73 -13.33 -31.21
CA LEU A 123 -39.71 -13.99 -29.93
C LEU A 123 -41.01 -14.76 -29.64
N ASP A 124 -42.16 -14.08 -29.80
CA ASP A 124 -43.46 -14.68 -29.57
C ASP A 124 -43.72 -15.88 -30.48
N VAL A 125 -43.56 -15.72 -31.78
CA VAL A 125 -43.96 -16.74 -32.76
C VAL A 125 -42.99 -17.90 -32.84
N TYR A 126 -41.69 -17.64 -32.82
CA TYR A 126 -40.67 -18.67 -33.08
C TYR A 126 -40.04 -19.23 -31.81
N GLU A 127 -39.74 -18.36 -30.83
CA GLU A 127 -39.06 -18.82 -29.61
C GLU A 127 -40.05 -19.31 -28.56
N LEU A 128 -41.19 -18.61 -28.41
CA LEU A 128 -42.22 -18.94 -27.40
C LEU A 128 -43.39 -19.75 -27.99
N ASN A 129 -43.28 -20.12 -29.29
CA ASN A 129 -44.24 -20.95 -30.01
C ASN A 129 -45.67 -20.41 -29.98
N GLY A 130 -45.84 -19.08 -30.01
CA GLY A 130 -47.12 -18.40 -29.96
C GLY A 130 -47.93 -18.70 -28.70
N ALA A 131 -47.30 -18.79 -27.55
CA ALA A 131 -47.95 -19.12 -26.29
C ALA A 131 -49.05 -18.07 -25.97
N SER A 132 -50.20 -18.53 -25.51
CA SER A 132 -51.31 -17.66 -25.07
C SER A 132 -51.14 -17.20 -23.62
N ASP A 133 -50.28 -17.85 -22.85
CA ASP A 133 -49.95 -17.53 -21.46
C ASP A 133 -48.46 -17.73 -21.21
N TYR A 134 -47.79 -16.66 -20.83
CA TYR A 134 -46.34 -16.65 -20.52
C TYR A 134 -46.03 -16.80 -19.04
N SER A 135 -47.03 -16.98 -18.16
CA SER A 135 -46.87 -16.89 -16.72
C SER A 135 -45.90 -17.94 -16.15
N SER A 136 -45.92 -19.17 -16.69
CA SER A 136 -45.00 -20.23 -16.28
C SER A 136 -43.55 -19.98 -16.69
N MET A 137 -43.31 -19.27 -17.79
CA MET A 137 -42.02 -18.94 -18.35
C MET A 137 -41.51 -17.57 -17.89
N SER A 138 -42.38 -16.62 -17.51
CA SER A 138 -41.97 -15.29 -17.07
C SER A 138 -41.37 -15.31 -15.66
N PRO A 139 -40.14 -14.81 -15.47
CA PRO A 139 -39.59 -14.64 -14.13
C PRO A 139 -40.46 -13.79 -13.21
N PHE A 140 -41.07 -12.73 -13.76
CA PHE A 140 -41.85 -11.74 -13.00
C PHE A 140 -43.11 -12.34 -12.31
N SER A 141 -43.65 -13.43 -12.84
CA SER A 141 -44.79 -14.12 -12.21
C SER A 141 -44.51 -14.64 -10.79
N GLU A 142 -43.24 -14.89 -10.47
CA GLU A 142 -42.79 -15.40 -9.18
C GLU A 142 -41.80 -14.46 -8.46
N VAL A 143 -41.75 -13.19 -8.87
CA VAL A 143 -40.81 -12.19 -8.36
C VAL A 143 -40.92 -11.99 -6.84
N SER A 144 -42.12 -12.22 -6.26
CA SER A 144 -42.34 -12.12 -4.81
C SER A 144 -41.60 -13.16 -3.98
N LYS A 145 -41.09 -14.21 -4.63
CA LYS A 145 -40.27 -15.25 -3.96
C LYS A 145 -38.77 -14.95 -3.95
N VAL A 146 -38.34 -13.95 -4.69
CA VAL A 146 -36.91 -13.60 -4.78
C VAL A 146 -36.42 -13.07 -3.43
N ALA A 147 -35.41 -13.71 -2.87
CA ALA A 147 -34.69 -13.27 -1.68
C ALA A 147 -33.21 -12.91 -1.98
N THR A 148 -32.71 -13.32 -3.15
CA THR A 148 -31.31 -13.17 -3.55
C THR A 148 -30.96 -11.72 -3.82
N PRO A 149 -29.93 -11.15 -3.16
CA PRO A 149 -29.37 -9.82 -3.49
C PRO A 149 -29.02 -9.72 -4.98
N THR A 150 -29.60 -8.73 -5.68
CA THR A 150 -29.54 -8.68 -7.13
C THR A 150 -29.04 -7.35 -7.67
N LEU A 151 -27.95 -7.38 -8.44
CA LEU A 151 -27.44 -6.28 -9.26
C LEU A 151 -28.06 -6.35 -10.66
N ILE A 152 -28.51 -5.21 -11.17
CA ILE A 152 -29.15 -5.08 -12.49
C ILE A 152 -28.35 -4.12 -13.33
N LEU A 153 -27.82 -4.58 -14.48
CA LEU A 153 -26.94 -3.82 -15.38
C LEU A 153 -27.62 -3.66 -16.75
N GLN A 154 -28.06 -2.46 -17.12
CA GLN A 154 -28.93 -2.24 -18.27
C GLN A 154 -28.48 -1.06 -19.12
N GLY A 155 -28.44 -1.22 -20.44
CA GLY A 155 -28.35 -0.10 -21.37
C GLY A 155 -29.65 0.69 -21.42
N ASP A 156 -29.64 2.04 -21.36
CA ASP A 156 -30.84 2.84 -21.40
C ASP A 156 -31.43 2.97 -22.80
N ALA A 157 -30.62 2.71 -23.84
CA ALA A 157 -31.04 2.66 -25.25
C ALA A 157 -31.19 1.22 -25.78
N ASP A 158 -31.31 0.23 -24.88
CA ASP A 158 -31.52 -1.16 -25.24
C ASP A 158 -32.96 -1.39 -25.71
N VAL A 159 -33.15 -1.55 -27.01
CA VAL A 159 -34.44 -1.85 -27.63
C VAL A 159 -34.70 -3.34 -27.80
N ARG A 160 -33.65 -4.19 -27.62
CA ARG A 160 -33.74 -5.64 -27.65
C ARG A 160 -34.35 -6.19 -26.36
N CYS A 161 -33.78 -5.78 -25.23
CA CYS A 161 -34.32 -6.00 -23.90
C CYS A 161 -34.68 -4.63 -23.30
N PRO A 162 -35.90 -4.14 -23.57
CA PRO A 162 -36.26 -2.76 -23.23
C PRO A 162 -36.03 -2.44 -21.75
N VAL A 163 -35.56 -1.23 -21.47
CA VAL A 163 -35.21 -0.77 -20.11
C VAL A 163 -36.32 -0.98 -19.08
N GLY A 164 -37.57 -0.98 -19.51
CA GLY A 164 -38.74 -1.28 -18.67
C GLY A 164 -38.69 -2.66 -18.00
N GLN A 165 -38.06 -3.65 -18.64
CA GLN A 165 -37.82 -5.00 -18.07
C GLN A 165 -36.98 -4.93 -16.81
N ALA A 166 -35.89 -4.16 -16.85
CA ALA A 166 -34.98 -3.95 -15.72
C ALA A 166 -35.64 -3.10 -14.62
N GLN A 167 -36.37 -2.05 -15.00
CA GLN A 167 -37.05 -1.15 -14.06
C GLN A 167 -38.14 -1.86 -13.25
N GLN A 168 -39.00 -2.68 -13.92
CA GLN A 168 -40.03 -3.43 -13.21
C GLN A 168 -39.44 -4.50 -12.27
N TRP A 169 -38.40 -5.20 -12.69
CA TRP A 169 -37.67 -6.17 -11.84
C TRP A 169 -37.10 -5.49 -10.61
N HIS A 170 -36.38 -4.39 -10.80
CA HIS A 170 -35.79 -3.61 -9.70
C HIS A 170 -36.85 -3.09 -8.72
N THR A 171 -37.98 -2.56 -9.25
CA THR A 171 -39.05 -2.06 -8.40
C THR A 171 -39.67 -3.14 -7.54
N ALA A 172 -39.97 -4.31 -8.12
CA ALA A 172 -40.54 -5.43 -7.39
C ALA A 172 -39.56 -5.97 -6.30
N LEU A 173 -38.25 -6.08 -6.61
CA LEU A 173 -37.24 -6.48 -5.63
C LEU A 173 -37.16 -5.51 -4.45
N ARG A 174 -37.22 -4.19 -4.73
CA ARG A 174 -37.25 -3.18 -3.66
C ARG A 174 -38.51 -3.26 -2.79
N GLU A 175 -39.65 -3.48 -3.38
CA GLU A 175 -40.90 -3.66 -2.65
C GLU A 175 -40.88 -4.90 -1.77
N ASN A 176 -40.19 -5.95 -2.20
CA ASN A 176 -39.95 -7.16 -1.42
C ASN A 176 -38.86 -7.02 -0.36
N GLY A 177 -38.19 -5.85 -0.26
CA GLY A 177 -37.10 -5.64 0.70
C GLY A 177 -35.77 -6.32 0.34
N VAL A 178 -35.61 -6.78 -0.90
CA VAL A 178 -34.39 -7.44 -1.38
C VAL A 178 -33.31 -6.39 -1.66
N PRO A 179 -32.07 -6.58 -1.17
CA PRO A 179 -30.94 -5.73 -1.54
C PRO A 179 -30.77 -5.71 -3.07
N THR A 180 -30.95 -4.56 -3.70
CA THR A 180 -30.86 -4.45 -5.16
C THR A 180 -30.32 -3.09 -5.60
N GLN A 181 -29.60 -3.09 -6.72
CA GLN A 181 -29.11 -1.90 -7.40
C GLN A 181 -29.39 -1.99 -8.90
N LEU A 182 -29.94 -0.93 -9.47
CA LEU A 182 -30.09 -0.76 -10.92
C LEU A 182 -29.05 0.25 -11.41
N VAL A 183 -28.23 -0.16 -12.36
CA VAL A 183 -27.24 0.68 -13.06
C VAL A 183 -27.68 0.84 -14.51
N LEU A 184 -27.93 2.08 -14.93
CA LEU A 184 -28.25 2.41 -16.32
C LEU A 184 -27.02 2.99 -17.01
N TYR A 185 -26.66 2.40 -18.16
CA TYR A 185 -25.54 2.89 -18.99
C TYR A 185 -26.09 3.84 -20.05
N PRO A 186 -25.73 5.15 -20.00
CA PRO A 186 -26.25 6.15 -20.91
C PRO A 186 -25.94 5.86 -22.38
N GLU A 187 -26.97 5.97 -23.26
CA GLU A 187 -26.85 5.76 -24.70
C GLU A 187 -26.37 4.36 -25.12
N ALA A 188 -26.42 3.40 -24.20
CA ALA A 188 -25.92 2.06 -24.44
C ALA A 188 -26.99 1.16 -25.02
N SER A 189 -26.70 0.55 -26.17
CA SER A 189 -27.54 -0.45 -26.84
C SER A 189 -27.41 -1.82 -26.18
N HIS A 190 -28.16 -2.81 -26.66
CA HIS A 190 -28.05 -4.21 -26.22
C HIS A 190 -26.61 -4.79 -26.33
N LEU A 191 -25.87 -4.35 -27.35
CA LEU A 191 -24.53 -4.85 -27.60
C LEU A 191 -23.41 -4.02 -26.94
N PHE A 192 -23.74 -3.15 -25.99
CA PHE A 192 -22.71 -2.29 -25.36
C PHE A 192 -21.61 -3.07 -24.63
N ILE A 193 -21.89 -4.29 -24.18
CA ILE A 193 -20.87 -5.17 -23.57
C ILE A 193 -19.81 -5.63 -24.57
N LEU A 194 -20.15 -5.63 -25.87
CA LEU A 194 -19.24 -5.98 -26.99
C LEU A 194 -18.60 -4.73 -27.60
N GLU A 195 -19.44 -3.78 -28.04
CA GLU A 195 -19.08 -2.66 -28.92
C GLU A 195 -19.16 -1.30 -28.22
N GLY A 196 -19.66 -1.26 -26.96
CA GLY A 196 -19.87 -0.03 -26.22
C GLY A 196 -18.59 0.70 -25.80
N ARG A 197 -18.78 1.86 -25.19
CA ARG A 197 -17.68 2.68 -24.66
C ARG A 197 -16.79 1.84 -23.74
N PRO A 198 -15.46 1.92 -23.85
CA PRO A 198 -14.54 1.14 -22.97
C PRO A 198 -14.82 1.34 -21.48
N SER A 199 -15.22 2.56 -21.06
CA SER A 199 -15.61 2.84 -19.68
C SER A 199 -16.81 2.04 -19.20
N HIS A 200 -17.85 1.89 -20.06
CA HIS A 200 -19.04 1.10 -19.75
C HIS A 200 -18.70 -0.39 -19.64
N ARG A 201 -17.88 -0.90 -20.55
CA ARG A 201 -17.42 -2.31 -20.53
C ARG A 201 -16.60 -2.62 -19.30
N LEU A 202 -15.71 -1.71 -18.90
CA LEU A 202 -14.89 -1.86 -17.70
C LEU A 202 -15.76 -1.82 -16.42
N ASP A 203 -16.65 -0.84 -16.32
CA ASP A 203 -17.57 -0.69 -15.18
C ASP A 203 -18.51 -1.90 -15.05
N PHE A 204 -19.05 -2.40 -16.17
CA PHE A 204 -19.88 -3.61 -16.21
C PHE A 204 -19.15 -4.81 -15.58
N ASN A 205 -17.94 -5.12 -16.03
CA ASN A 205 -17.19 -6.26 -15.51
C ASN A 205 -16.81 -6.10 -14.02
N ARG A 206 -16.37 -4.91 -13.61
CA ARG A 206 -16.01 -4.62 -12.20
C ARG A 206 -17.21 -4.77 -11.27
N ARG A 207 -18.37 -4.21 -11.62
CA ARG A 207 -19.56 -4.29 -10.78
C ARG A 207 -20.04 -5.70 -10.57
N ILE A 208 -19.90 -6.59 -11.55
CA ILE A 208 -20.25 -8.00 -11.39
C ILE A 208 -19.34 -8.63 -10.32
N VAL A 209 -18.04 -8.44 -10.43
CA VAL A 209 -17.08 -8.97 -9.46
C VAL A 209 -17.35 -8.42 -8.06
N ASP A 210 -17.49 -7.10 -7.93
CA ASP A 210 -17.73 -6.45 -6.65
C ASP A 210 -19.02 -6.92 -5.97
N TRP A 211 -20.10 -7.11 -6.74
CA TRP A 211 -21.37 -7.59 -6.21
C TRP A 211 -21.30 -9.05 -5.75
N VAL A 212 -20.70 -9.91 -6.55
CA VAL A 212 -20.48 -11.32 -6.19
C VAL A 212 -19.66 -11.43 -4.92
N GLU A 213 -18.57 -10.67 -4.82
CA GLU A 213 -17.73 -10.64 -3.61
C GLU A 213 -18.48 -10.09 -2.39
N GLN A 214 -19.32 -9.09 -2.57
CA GLN A 214 -20.06 -8.47 -1.47
C GLN A 214 -21.09 -9.42 -0.84
N TYR A 215 -21.80 -10.24 -1.62
CA TYR A 215 -22.95 -11.02 -1.14
C TYR A 215 -22.69 -12.53 -1.10
N ALA A 216 -21.79 -13.05 -1.93
CA ALA A 216 -21.43 -14.47 -1.96
C ALA A 216 -19.96 -14.71 -1.58
N GLY A 217 -19.17 -13.65 -1.35
CA GLY A 217 -17.82 -13.74 -0.78
C GLY A 217 -17.86 -14.28 0.66
N ASP A 218 -16.72 -14.69 1.19
CA ASP A 218 -16.61 -15.09 2.59
C ASP A 218 -17.06 -13.96 3.52
N ALA A 219 -17.84 -14.27 4.56
CA ALA A 219 -18.16 -13.32 5.64
C ALA A 219 -16.90 -12.82 6.40
N SER A 220 -15.75 -13.47 6.17
CA SER A 220 -14.41 -13.07 6.63
C SER A 220 -13.66 -12.16 5.62
N GLY A 221 -14.32 -11.71 4.54
CA GLY A 221 -13.73 -11.00 3.40
C GLY A 221 -13.27 -11.96 2.28
N PRO A 222 -12.99 -11.44 1.07
CA PRO A 222 -12.62 -12.29 -0.06
C PRO A 222 -11.46 -13.19 0.33
N ARG A 223 -11.54 -14.49 0.05
CA ARG A 223 -10.38 -15.37 0.00
C ARG A 223 -9.48 -14.85 -1.13
N ARG A 224 -8.71 -13.82 -0.83
CA ARG A 224 -7.65 -13.37 -1.72
C ARG A 224 -6.76 -14.56 -2.01
N ALA A 225 -6.48 -14.80 -3.29
CA ALA A 225 -5.55 -15.85 -3.69
C ALA A 225 -4.32 -15.84 -2.78
N ARG A 226 -3.81 -17.01 -2.42
CA ARG A 226 -2.56 -17.09 -1.65
C ARG A 226 -1.49 -16.31 -2.38
N ILE A 227 -0.64 -15.64 -1.61
CA ILE A 227 0.48 -14.88 -2.17
C ILE A 227 1.39 -15.86 -2.91
N ASP A 228 1.54 -15.72 -4.24
CA ASP A 228 2.41 -16.59 -5.04
C ASP A 228 3.88 -16.31 -4.74
N ALA A 229 4.47 -17.11 -3.85
CA ALA A 229 5.87 -17.00 -3.47
C ALA A 229 6.83 -17.13 -4.68
N ALA A 230 6.51 -18.01 -5.65
CA ALA A 230 7.34 -18.19 -6.84
C ALA A 230 7.28 -16.96 -7.76
N HIS A 231 6.11 -16.31 -7.87
CA HIS A 231 5.96 -15.06 -8.60
C HIS A 231 6.83 -13.96 -7.99
N TRP A 232 6.72 -13.70 -6.69
CA TRP A 232 7.48 -12.64 -6.03
C TRP A 232 8.98 -12.91 -5.95
N GLN A 233 9.38 -14.17 -5.85
CA GLN A 233 10.80 -14.55 -6.01
C GLN A 233 11.34 -14.15 -7.39
N ARG A 234 10.60 -14.46 -8.47
CA ARG A 234 11.00 -14.08 -9.84
C ARG A 234 10.99 -12.56 -10.03
N ARG A 235 9.98 -11.84 -9.52
CA ARG A 235 9.90 -10.38 -9.61
C ARG A 235 11.06 -9.71 -8.90
N LEU A 236 11.33 -10.11 -7.64
CA LEU A 236 12.48 -9.60 -6.88
C LEU A 236 13.79 -9.79 -7.65
N THR A 237 14.05 -11.00 -8.16
CA THR A 237 15.28 -11.30 -8.90
C THR A 237 15.41 -10.44 -10.16
N THR A 238 14.33 -10.31 -10.92
CA THR A 238 14.33 -9.54 -12.17
C THR A 238 14.55 -8.04 -11.92
N LEU A 239 13.86 -7.48 -10.94
CA LEU A 239 13.94 -6.05 -10.64
C LEU A 239 15.25 -5.69 -9.93
N ALA A 240 15.75 -6.53 -9.02
CA ALA A 240 17.05 -6.32 -8.39
C ALA A 240 18.19 -6.28 -9.43
N ALA A 241 18.16 -7.18 -10.41
CA ALA A 241 19.10 -7.17 -11.52
C ALA A 241 18.97 -5.91 -12.39
N ARG A 242 17.73 -5.48 -12.71
CA ARG A 242 17.46 -4.25 -13.46
C ARG A 242 18.07 -3.01 -12.80
N HIS A 243 17.92 -2.91 -11.47
CA HIS A 243 18.34 -1.76 -10.69
C HIS A 243 19.76 -1.88 -10.09
N GLY A 244 20.52 -2.90 -10.51
CA GLY A 244 21.90 -3.10 -10.06
C GLY A 244 22.04 -3.31 -8.56
N VAL A 245 21.02 -3.86 -7.88
CA VAL A 245 21.03 -4.14 -6.45
C VAL A 245 21.82 -5.43 -6.18
N PRO A 246 22.95 -5.38 -5.43
CA PRO A 246 23.82 -6.55 -5.24
C PRO A 246 23.14 -7.71 -4.51
N GLY A 247 22.34 -7.41 -3.49
CA GLY A 247 21.58 -8.37 -2.71
C GLY A 247 20.34 -7.76 -2.12
N ALA A 248 19.24 -8.51 -2.10
CA ALA A 248 17.96 -8.08 -1.55
C ALA A 248 17.17 -9.25 -0.94
N THR A 249 16.39 -8.93 0.09
CA THR A 249 15.37 -9.81 0.66
C THR A 249 14.03 -9.09 0.72
N LEU A 250 12.97 -9.81 0.40
CA LEU A 250 11.58 -9.34 0.41
C LEU A 250 10.77 -10.20 1.34
N GLY A 251 9.95 -9.57 2.17
CA GLY A 251 8.93 -10.23 2.97
C GLY A 251 7.56 -9.63 2.71
N ILE A 252 6.54 -10.46 2.58
CA ILE A 252 5.13 -10.07 2.44
C ILE A 252 4.32 -10.85 3.48
N LEU A 253 3.69 -10.14 4.39
CA LEU A 253 2.83 -10.70 5.44
C LEU A 253 1.40 -10.26 5.21
N ARG A 254 0.46 -11.22 5.29
CA ARG A 254 -0.97 -10.95 5.40
C ARG A 254 -1.52 -11.59 6.66
N VAL A 255 -1.96 -10.74 7.58
CA VAL A 255 -2.66 -11.15 8.81
C VAL A 255 -4.12 -11.39 8.49
N ARG A 256 -4.65 -12.55 8.89
CA ARG A 256 -6.05 -12.93 8.67
C ARG A 256 -6.72 -13.27 9.99
N PRO A 257 -7.78 -12.56 10.37
CA PRO A 257 -8.54 -12.93 11.57
C PRO A 257 -9.08 -14.38 11.48
N GLY A 258 -8.81 -15.20 12.50
CA GLY A 258 -9.35 -16.54 12.61
C GLY A 258 -8.68 -17.63 11.75
N THR A 259 -7.61 -17.31 11.02
CA THR A 259 -6.81 -18.26 10.23
C THR A 259 -5.32 -18.06 10.47
N GLU A 260 -4.47 -18.95 9.94
CA GLU A 260 -3.03 -18.72 9.94
C GLU A 260 -2.66 -17.50 9.09
N ASP A 261 -1.70 -16.73 9.59
CA ASP A 261 -1.10 -15.64 8.83
C ASP A 261 -0.37 -16.20 7.60
N GLU A 262 -0.37 -15.43 6.53
CA GLU A 262 0.34 -15.79 5.31
C GLU A 262 1.63 -14.99 5.22
N LEU A 263 2.77 -15.66 5.35
CA LEU A 263 4.11 -15.07 5.20
C LEU A 263 4.78 -15.65 3.96
N VAL A 264 5.23 -14.77 3.08
CA VAL A 264 6.04 -15.11 1.90
C VAL A 264 7.35 -14.35 1.97
N GLU A 265 8.45 -15.07 1.77
CA GLU A 265 9.79 -14.53 1.77
C GLU A 265 10.50 -14.87 0.47
N ALA A 266 11.34 -13.95 0.00
CA ALA A 266 12.18 -14.13 -1.17
C ALA A 266 13.56 -13.50 -0.96
N ALA A 267 14.57 -14.04 -1.61
CA ALA A 267 15.94 -13.52 -1.54
C ALA A 267 16.63 -13.61 -2.90
N THR A 268 17.53 -12.68 -3.20
CA THR A 268 18.31 -12.68 -4.45
C THR A 268 19.65 -11.99 -4.26
N GLY A 269 20.60 -12.36 -5.12
CA GLY A 269 21.92 -11.72 -5.18
C GLY A 269 22.87 -12.17 -4.07
N VAL A 270 23.76 -11.29 -3.65
CA VAL A 270 24.87 -11.59 -2.74
C VAL A 270 24.93 -10.61 -1.57
N LEU A 271 25.36 -11.12 -0.41
CA LEU A 271 25.57 -10.32 0.80
C LEU A 271 26.81 -9.43 0.71
N ASN A 272 27.79 -9.87 -0.07
CA ASN A 272 29.05 -9.16 -0.29
C ASN A 272 29.59 -9.51 -1.69
N LYS A 273 29.78 -8.51 -2.54
CA LYS A 273 30.33 -8.69 -3.90
C LYS A 273 31.74 -9.26 -3.91
N ASP A 274 32.56 -8.97 -2.87
CA ASP A 274 33.94 -9.45 -2.80
C ASP A 274 34.01 -10.96 -2.50
N THR A 275 33.05 -11.50 -1.74
CA THR A 275 33.05 -12.91 -1.30
C THR A 275 32.09 -13.79 -2.11
N GLY A 276 31.09 -13.20 -2.76
CA GLY A 276 30.06 -13.92 -3.51
C GLY A 276 29.10 -14.74 -2.66
N VAL A 277 29.04 -14.53 -1.33
CA VAL A 277 28.11 -15.24 -0.44
C VAL A 277 26.69 -14.85 -0.81
N ALA A 278 25.86 -15.85 -1.15
CA ALA A 278 24.48 -15.64 -1.57
C ALA A 278 23.61 -15.08 -0.44
N ALA A 279 22.70 -14.18 -0.78
CA ALA A 279 21.64 -13.75 0.12
C ALA A 279 20.56 -14.85 0.23
N THR A 280 20.08 -15.07 1.45
CA THR A 280 18.98 -15.98 1.78
C THR A 280 17.92 -15.25 2.60
N THR A 281 16.79 -15.84 2.84
CA THR A 281 15.74 -15.26 3.69
C THR A 281 16.18 -15.10 5.16
N ASP A 282 17.14 -15.91 5.60
CA ASP A 282 17.77 -15.80 6.94
C ASP A 282 18.87 -14.74 7.03
N SER A 283 19.16 -14.05 5.93
CA SER A 283 20.19 -13.02 5.91
C SER A 283 19.73 -11.77 6.65
N VAL A 284 20.63 -11.22 7.47
CA VAL A 284 20.36 -10.01 8.24
C VAL A 284 20.93 -8.78 7.54
N PHE A 285 20.14 -7.72 7.53
CA PHE A 285 20.48 -6.42 6.97
C PHE A 285 20.29 -5.34 8.04
N GLN A 286 21.05 -4.28 7.95
CA GLN A 286 20.80 -3.09 8.76
C GLN A 286 19.50 -2.43 8.26
N ILE A 287 18.52 -2.28 9.15
CA ILE A 287 17.22 -1.68 8.81
C ILE A 287 17.22 -0.15 8.96
N GLY A 288 18.36 0.42 9.36
CA GLY A 288 18.53 1.87 9.44
C GLY A 288 17.43 2.54 10.26
N SER A 289 16.92 3.62 9.76
CA SER A 289 15.92 4.44 10.45
C SER A 289 14.57 3.76 10.73
N MET A 290 14.30 2.56 10.20
CA MET A 290 13.16 1.76 10.69
C MET A 290 13.28 1.50 12.20
N SER A 291 14.51 1.50 12.77
CA SER A 291 14.77 1.41 14.20
C SER A 291 14.01 2.43 15.05
N LYS A 292 13.66 3.59 14.45
CA LYS A 292 12.90 4.64 15.14
C LYS A 292 11.52 4.20 15.59
N VAL A 293 10.88 3.37 14.81
CA VAL A 293 9.56 2.84 15.18
C VAL A 293 9.66 1.91 16.40
N TRP A 294 10.75 1.14 16.48
CA TRP A 294 11.03 0.26 17.63
C TRP A 294 11.30 1.09 18.89
N THR A 295 12.09 2.15 18.76
CA THR A 295 12.33 3.11 19.85
C THR A 295 11.03 3.80 20.30
N ALA A 296 10.18 4.21 19.36
CA ALA A 296 8.88 4.78 19.67
C ALA A 296 7.96 3.77 20.37
N THR A 297 7.98 2.49 19.95
CA THR A 297 7.23 1.42 20.61
C THR A 297 7.68 1.24 22.07
N LEU A 298 9.00 1.25 22.34
CA LEU A 298 9.52 1.24 23.72
C LEU A 298 9.01 2.43 24.55
N ALA A 299 9.04 3.63 23.97
CA ALA A 299 8.53 4.83 24.64
C ALA A 299 7.04 4.69 24.99
N LEU A 300 6.23 4.17 24.05
CA LEU A 300 4.79 3.97 24.27
C LEU A 300 4.49 2.85 25.28
N GLN A 301 5.35 1.83 25.41
CA GLN A 301 5.24 0.87 26.52
C GLN A 301 5.41 1.56 27.88
N LEU A 302 6.37 2.49 27.98
CA LEU A 302 6.57 3.27 29.21
C LEU A 302 5.41 4.24 29.48
N VAL A 303 4.72 4.72 28.44
CA VAL A 303 3.47 5.49 28.56
C VAL A 303 2.34 4.59 29.09
N ASP A 304 2.17 3.40 28.54
CA ASP A 304 1.15 2.43 29.02
C ASP A 304 1.38 2.02 30.48
N GLU A 305 2.63 1.99 30.93
CA GLU A 305 3.02 1.71 32.32
C GLU A 305 2.87 2.95 33.25
N GLY A 306 2.56 4.13 32.70
CA GLY A 306 2.46 5.38 33.45
C GLY A 306 3.82 5.94 33.92
N LEU A 307 4.92 5.47 33.36
CA LEU A 307 6.28 5.91 33.68
C LEU A 307 6.73 7.10 32.81
N LEU A 308 6.09 7.34 31.69
CA LEU A 308 6.38 8.40 30.73
C LEU A 308 5.10 9.13 30.35
N ASP A 309 5.14 10.45 30.38
CA ASP A 309 4.12 11.32 29.77
C ASP A 309 4.71 11.91 28.49
N LEU A 310 4.04 11.70 27.34
CA LEU A 310 4.49 12.20 26.05
C LEU A 310 4.62 13.72 25.97
N ASP A 311 3.82 14.44 26.77
CA ASP A 311 3.69 15.90 26.72
C ASP A 311 4.38 16.61 27.92
N ALA A 312 4.87 15.85 28.88
CA ALA A 312 5.70 16.41 29.95
C ALA A 312 7.12 16.73 29.44
N PRO A 313 7.73 17.83 29.90
CA PRO A 313 9.13 18.11 29.60
C PRO A 313 10.06 16.96 30.03
N ILE A 314 10.90 16.49 29.09
CA ILE A 314 11.85 15.40 29.39
C ILE A 314 12.90 15.80 30.43
N ALA A 315 13.08 17.08 30.71
CA ALA A 315 13.89 17.58 31.82
C ALA A 315 13.42 17.08 33.19
N GLN A 316 12.18 16.60 33.33
CA GLN A 316 11.73 15.91 34.55
C GLN A 316 12.41 14.54 34.75
N VAL A 317 12.79 13.87 33.64
CA VAL A 317 13.53 12.58 33.66
C VAL A 317 15.04 12.80 33.58
N LEU A 318 15.45 13.83 32.82
CA LEU A 318 16.85 14.22 32.60
C LEU A 318 17.07 15.66 33.11
N PRO A 319 17.11 15.92 34.43
CA PRO A 319 17.27 17.27 34.96
C PRO A 319 18.61 17.92 34.60
N GLU A 320 19.60 17.12 34.23
CA GLU A 320 20.90 17.53 33.73
C GLU A 320 20.92 17.97 32.26
N LEU A 321 19.84 17.77 31.50
CA LEU A 321 19.79 18.04 30.07
C LEU A 321 20.20 19.47 29.71
N GLN A 322 21.17 19.59 28.82
CA GLN A 322 21.58 20.84 28.19
C GLN A 322 21.43 20.70 26.67
N LEU A 323 20.84 21.71 26.04
CA LEU A 323 20.73 21.82 24.57
C LEU A 323 21.29 23.17 24.16
N GLY A 324 21.64 23.32 22.88
CA GLY A 324 22.12 24.59 22.35
C GLY A 324 21.17 25.76 22.59
N ASP A 325 19.85 25.49 22.68
CA ASP A 325 18.87 26.44 23.18
C ASP A 325 18.41 26.01 24.59
N PRO A 326 18.76 26.76 25.65
CA PRO A 326 18.40 26.41 27.03
C PRO A 326 16.90 26.46 27.33
N ASP A 327 16.11 27.21 26.56
CA ASP A 327 14.67 27.27 26.74
C ASP A 327 13.98 26.06 26.07
N VAL A 328 14.51 25.56 24.99
CA VAL A 328 14.10 24.27 24.41
C VAL A 328 14.42 23.12 25.36
N ALA A 329 15.58 23.12 26.01
CA ALA A 329 15.95 22.08 26.99
C ALA A 329 14.94 21.93 28.11
N LYS A 330 14.28 23.03 28.55
CA LYS A 330 13.26 23.03 29.59
C LYS A 330 11.87 22.57 29.14
N GLN A 331 11.61 22.60 27.82
CA GLN A 331 10.25 22.45 27.26
C GLN A 331 10.09 21.25 26.35
N VAL A 332 11.18 20.76 25.77
CA VAL A 332 11.14 19.64 24.82
C VAL A 332 10.52 18.39 25.48
N THR A 333 9.62 17.74 24.77
CA THR A 333 8.86 16.58 25.25
C THR A 333 9.19 15.34 24.41
N MET A 334 8.84 14.15 24.90
CA MET A 334 9.00 12.92 24.12
C MET A 334 8.24 13.02 22.80
N ARG A 335 7.04 13.61 22.77
CA ARG A 335 6.27 13.82 21.53
C ARG A 335 7.07 14.63 20.51
N HIS A 336 7.73 15.72 20.88
CA HIS A 336 8.59 16.48 19.96
C HIS A 336 9.71 15.65 19.36
N LEU A 337 10.31 14.74 20.15
CA LEU A 337 11.37 13.84 19.67
C LEU A 337 10.85 12.81 18.67
N LEU A 338 9.73 12.13 19.00
CA LEU A 338 9.15 11.08 18.17
C LEU A 338 8.50 11.62 16.88
N THR A 339 8.15 12.91 16.86
CA THR A 339 7.50 13.55 15.69
C THR A 339 8.45 14.43 14.87
N HIS A 340 9.74 14.48 15.21
CA HIS A 340 10.72 15.33 14.51
C HIS A 340 10.38 16.83 14.50
N THR A 341 9.80 17.32 15.58
CA THR A 341 9.42 18.74 15.75
C THR A 341 10.22 19.45 16.84
N SER A 342 11.29 18.82 17.35
CA SER A 342 12.12 19.40 18.40
C SER A 342 12.93 20.61 17.95
N GLY A 343 13.29 20.71 16.66
CA GLY A 343 14.14 21.74 16.11
C GLY A 343 15.65 21.55 16.37
N ILE A 344 16.03 20.57 17.17
CA ILE A 344 17.43 20.18 17.40
C ILE A 344 18.02 19.70 16.09
N ASP A 345 19.24 20.10 15.73
CA ASP A 345 19.89 19.58 14.54
C ASP A 345 20.04 18.04 14.61
N GLY A 346 19.58 17.38 13.56
CA GLY A 346 19.43 15.92 13.53
C GLY A 346 20.67 15.16 13.07
N ASP A 347 21.68 15.82 12.55
CA ASP A 347 22.78 15.16 11.83
C ASP A 347 24.10 15.14 12.61
N VAL A 348 24.04 14.86 13.92
CA VAL A 348 25.20 14.66 14.80
C VAL A 348 25.60 13.19 14.76
N PHE A 349 26.65 12.86 14.00
CA PHE A 349 27.16 11.49 13.83
C PHE A 349 28.45 11.21 14.61
N THR A 350 28.69 11.96 15.69
CA THR A 350 29.89 11.82 16.52
C THR A 350 29.88 10.48 17.25
N ASP A 351 30.99 9.73 17.14
CA ASP A 351 31.20 8.50 17.88
C ASP A 351 31.58 8.81 19.33
N THR A 352 30.70 8.42 20.25
CA THR A 352 30.93 8.59 21.71
C THR A 352 31.43 7.31 22.39
N GLY A 353 31.89 6.37 21.59
CA GLY A 353 32.43 5.10 22.03
C GLY A 353 31.38 3.98 22.13
N ARG A 354 31.88 2.82 22.58
CA ARG A 354 31.09 1.57 22.57
C ARG A 354 30.61 1.15 23.96
N GLY A 355 30.89 1.96 25.00
CA GLY A 355 30.45 1.71 26.38
C GLY A 355 28.95 1.88 26.55
N ASP A 356 28.44 1.37 27.67
CA ASP A 356 27.02 1.49 28.04
C ASP A 356 26.61 2.93 28.37
N ASP A 357 27.59 3.82 28.50
CA ASP A 357 27.44 5.27 28.68
C ASP A 357 27.43 6.05 27.36
N CYS A 358 27.39 5.38 26.20
CA CYS A 358 27.49 6.04 24.89
C CYS A 358 26.37 7.03 24.63
N LEU A 359 25.12 6.73 25.04
CA LEU A 359 23.98 7.65 24.90
C LEU A 359 24.05 8.82 25.87
N GLU A 360 24.53 8.61 27.10
CA GLU A 360 24.78 9.70 28.06
C GLU A 360 25.77 10.71 27.49
N LYS A 361 26.95 10.23 27.05
CA LYS A 361 27.97 11.06 26.40
C LYS A 361 27.46 11.76 25.12
N TYR A 362 26.58 11.09 24.38
CA TYR A 362 25.97 11.69 23.18
C TYR A 362 25.06 12.85 23.54
N VAL A 363 24.24 12.69 24.58
CA VAL A 363 23.33 13.76 25.06
C VAL A 363 24.12 14.97 25.56
N ASP A 364 25.28 14.76 26.20
CA ASP A 364 26.17 15.85 26.61
C ASP A 364 26.64 16.71 25.43
N LEU A 365 26.86 16.09 24.24
CA LEU A 365 27.24 16.85 23.02
C LEU A 365 26.13 17.76 22.50
N LEU A 366 24.85 17.50 22.86
CA LEU A 366 23.72 18.28 22.36
C LEU A 366 23.69 19.70 22.94
N ALA A 367 24.47 19.99 23.97
CA ALA A 367 24.66 21.35 24.52
C ALA A 367 25.24 22.34 23.49
N ASP A 368 26.04 21.84 22.55
CA ASP A 368 26.69 22.64 21.52
C ASP A 368 25.97 22.56 20.15
N VAL A 369 24.85 21.84 20.06
CA VAL A 369 24.15 21.59 18.81
C VAL A 369 23.15 22.70 18.50
N VAL A 370 23.14 23.17 17.26
CA VAL A 370 22.31 24.28 16.80
C VAL A 370 20.83 23.93 16.84
N GLN A 371 20.00 24.89 17.23
CA GLN A 371 18.55 24.86 17.07
C GLN A 371 18.17 25.39 15.67
N ASN A 372 17.70 24.51 14.77
CA ASN A 372 17.39 24.84 13.38
C ASN A 372 16.05 25.59 13.22
N HIS A 373 15.10 25.33 14.08
CA HIS A 373 13.81 26.01 14.11
C HIS A 373 13.23 26.04 15.53
N PRO A 374 12.28 26.93 15.85
CA PRO A 374 11.62 26.96 17.15
C PRO A 374 10.92 25.63 17.46
N LEU A 375 10.88 25.27 18.73
CA LEU A 375 10.22 24.05 19.22
C LEU A 375 8.77 23.96 18.70
N GLY A 376 8.42 22.86 18.05
CA GLY A 376 7.09 22.60 17.52
C GLY A 376 6.72 23.39 16.25
N ALA A 377 7.56 24.28 15.76
CA ALA A 377 7.18 25.23 14.69
C ALA A 377 7.11 24.61 13.29
N THR A 378 7.91 23.61 13.01
CA THR A 378 7.93 22.88 11.74
C THR A 378 8.50 21.49 11.94
N TRP A 379 8.43 20.68 10.88
CA TRP A 379 8.97 19.33 10.84
C TRP A 379 10.35 19.33 10.17
N SER A 380 11.31 18.68 10.84
CA SER A 380 12.66 18.44 10.32
C SER A 380 13.19 17.14 10.86
N TYR A 381 13.51 16.19 9.98
CA TYR A 381 13.98 14.87 10.39
C TYR A 381 15.19 14.94 11.32
N CYS A 382 15.14 14.29 12.49
CA CYS A 382 16.10 14.49 13.57
C CYS A 382 16.55 13.14 14.16
N ASN A 383 17.77 12.68 13.81
CA ASN A 383 18.36 11.49 14.41
C ASN A 383 18.77 11.74 15.86
N SER A 384 19.31 12.91 16.17
CA SER A 384 19.72 13.32 17.52
C SER A 384 18.55 13.25 18.52
N GLY A 385 17.33 13.60 18.07
CA GLY A 385 16.13 13.48 18.88
C GLY A 385 15.82 12.04 19.29
N PHE A 386 16.07 11.05 18.43
CA PHE A 386 15.87 9.65 18.75
C PHE A 386 16.99 9.08 19.66
N SER A 387 18.24 9.53 19.52
CA SER A 387 19.29 9.22 20.51
C SER A 387 18.94 9.78 21.90
N LEU A 388 18.41 11.01 21.95
CA LEU A 388 17.91 11.61 23.19
C LEU A 388 16.71 10.83 23.76
N ALA A 389 15.76 10.40 22.91
CA ALA A 389 14.64 9.54 23.33
C ALA A 389 15.16 8.19 23.90
N GLY A 390 16.19 7.61 23.28
CA GLY A 390 16.85 6.42 23.81
C GLY A 390 17.43 6.63 25.20
N ARG A 391 18.07 7.78 25.45
CA ARG A 391 18.60 8.12 26.80
C ARG A 391 17.47 8.27 27.84
N VAL A 392 16.33 8.87 27.46
CA VAL A 392 15.14 8.92 28.35
C VAL A 392 14.67 7.50 28.69
N ILE A 393 14.60 6.60 27.71
CA ILE A 393 14.25 5.19 27.91
C ILE A 393 15.24 4.51 28.88
N GLU A 394 16.56 4.70 28.69
CA GLU A 394 17.57 4.16 29.61
C GLU A 394 17.36 4.62 31.06
N LYS A 395 17.09 5.91 31.24
CA LYS A 395 16.86 6.50 32.58
C LYS A 395 15.63 5.90 33.28
N LEU A 396 14.54 5.69 32.53
CA LEU A 396 13.29 5.14 33.05
C LEU A 396 13.33 3.63 33.28
N THR A 397 14.07 2.88 32.45
CA THR A 397 14.17 1.43 32.57
C THR A 397 15.32 0.97 33.48
N GLY A 398 16.31 1.84 33.72
CA GLY A 398 17.53 1.48 34.44
C GLY A 398 18.46 0.52 33.69
N SER A 399 18.27 0.35 32.38
CA SER A 399 19.07 -0.51 31.51
C SER A 399 19.49 0.24 30.23
N THR A 400 20.47 -0.29 29.49
CA THR A 400 20.81 0.31 28.18
C THR A 400 19.61 0.20 27.23
N TRP A 401 19.55 1.08 26.23
CA TRP A 401 18.53 1.00 25.18
C TRP A 401 18.55 -0.37 24.47
N ASP A 402 19.74 -0.90 24.18
CA ASP A 402 19.92 -2.24 23.61
C ASP A 402 19.23 -3.33 24.45
N GLN A 403 19.45 -3.29 25.77
CA GLN A 403 18.88 -4.28 26.70
C GLN A 403 17.37 -4.07 26.84
N ALA A 404 16.90 -2.83 26.94
CA ALA A 404 15.47 -2.52 27.00
C ALA A 404 14.73 -3.02 25.77
N LEU A 405 15.32 -2.83 24.56
CA LEU A 405 14.77 -3.34 23.32
C LEU A 405 14.70 -4.87 23.31
N ARG A 406 15.76 -5.52 23.75
CA ARG A 406 15.83 -6.98 23.84
C ARG A 406 14.77 -7.55 24.76
N ASP A 407 14.65 -7.02 25.97
CA ASP A 407 13.78 -7.57 27.00
C ASP A 407 12.30 -7.30 26.73
N ARG A 408 12.00 -6.14 26.14
CA ARG A 408 10.62 -5.65 26.01
C ARG A 408 10.00 -5.88 24.62
N ILE A 409 10.81 -6.10 23.60
CA ILE A 409 10.32 -6.29 22.22
C ILE A 409 10.88 -7.56 21.58
N ILE A 410 12.21 -7.68 21.48
CA ILE A 410 12.87 -8.76 20.72
C ILE A 410 12.51 -10.13 21.32
N THR A 411 12.74 -10.30 22.61
CA THR A 411 12.48 -11.59 23.29
C THR A 411 10.99 -11.95 23.34
N PRO A 412 10.08 -11.04 23.73
CA PRO A 412 8.64 -11.36 23.75
C PRO A 412 8.04 -11.67 22.37
N LEU A 413 8.58 -11.07 21.30
CA LEU A 413 8.15 -11.39 19.93
C LEU A 413 8.88 -12.60 19.33
N GLY A 414 9.88 -13.18 20.03
CA GLY A 414 10.66 -14.32 19.56
C GLY A 414 11.58 -14.02 18.37
N LEU A 415 12.04 -12.77 18.23
CA LEU A 415 12.84 -12.30 17.08
C LEU A 415 14.29 -12.74 17.22
N GLN A 416 14.62 -13.91 16.68
CA GLN A 416 15.92 -14.54 16.90
C GLN A 416 17.06 -13.94 16.08
N ASN A 417 16.74 -13.26 14.98
CA ASN A 417 17.70 -12.68 14.05
C ASN A 417 17.77 -11.15 14.13
N THR A 418 17.09 -10.55 15.10
CA THR A 418 17.13 -9.11 15.34
C THR A 418 18.14 -8.77 16.42
N VAL A 419 19.09 -7.92 16.09
CA VAL A 419 20.20 -7.51 16.98
C VAL A 419 20.51 -6.03 16.83
N THR A 420 21.22 -5.46 17.80
CA THR A 420 21.59 -4.04 17.83
C THR A 420 23.11 -3.80 17.72
N LEU A 421 23.91 -4.80 17.99
CA LEU A 421 25.37 -4.67 18.02
C LEU A 421 26.05 -5.40 16.85
N PRO A 422 27.10 -4.82 16.24
CA PRO A 422 27.83 -5.43 15.13
C PRO A 422 28.36 -6.84 15.44
N GLU A 423 28.89 -7.08 16.65
CA GLU A 423 29.38 -8.36 17.09
C GLU A 423 28.31 -9.45 17.15
N GLU A 424 27.06 -9.10 17.39
CA GLU A 424 25.93 -10.03 17.34
C GLU A 424 25.54 -10.35 15.89
N ALA A 425 25.62 -9.35 15.00
CA ALA A 425 25.34 -9.52 13.57
C ALA A 425 26.38 -10.42 12.89
N LEU A 426 27.64 -10.35 13.31
CA LEU A 426 28.72 -11.20 12.78
C LEU A 426 28.52 -12.70 13.06
N LEU A 427 27.65 -13.07 13.99
CA LEU A 427 27.27 -14.47 14.25
C LEU A 427 26.17 -14.97 13.31
N ARG A 428 25.76 -14.18 12.35
CA ARG A 428 24.66 -14.42 11.39
C ARG A 428 25.15 -14.22 9.96
N LEU A 429 24.29 -14.50 8.99
CA LEU A 429 24.53 -14.19 7.57
C LEU A 429 24.31 -12.69 7.32
N ALA A 430 25.29 -11.89 7.75
CA ALA A 430 25.17 -10.43 7.71
C ALA A 430 25.56 -9.85 6.35
N ALA A 431 24.70 -8.99 5.80
CA ALA A 431 24.98 -8.21 4.61
C ALA A 431 25.99 -7.09 4.91
N VAL A 432 26.85 -6.80 3.94
CA VAL A 432 27.65 -5.58 3.92
C VAL A 432 27.07 -4.60 2.93
N GLY A 433 27.14 -3.31 3.26
CA GLY A 433 26.67 -2.24 2.36
C GLY A 433 27.59 -2.09 1.14
N HIS A 434 27.00 -1.67 0.02
CA HIS A 434 27.73 -1.30 -1.19
C HIS A 434 27.35 0.12 -1.59
N VAL A 435 28.33 0.92 -1.93
CA VAL A 435 28.19 2.33 -2.33
C VAL A 435 28.69 2.52 -3.75
N SER A 436 28.04 3.41 -4.50
CA SER A 436 28.43 3.78 -5.86
C SER A 436 28.91 5.24 -5.90
N GLU A 437 29.91 5.52 -6.73
CA GLU A 437 30.32 6.86 -7.07
C GLU A 437 29.74 7.19 -8.46
N GLY A 438 28.71 8.00 -8.50
CA GLY A 438 27.97 8.29 -9.75
C GLY A 438 27.37 7.04 -10.37
N GLU A 439 27.64 6.79 -11.66
CA GLU A 439 27.16 5.61 -12.41
C GLU A 439 28.08 4.37 -12.25
N ALA A 440 29.08 4.43 -11.36
CA ALA A 440 30.00 3.32 -11.17
C ALA A 440 29.33 2.13 -10.50
N GLU A 441 29.81 0.92 -10.81
CA GLU A 441 29.40 -0.31 -10.14
C GLU A 441 29.51 -0.22 -8.61
N PRO A 442 28.52 -0.67 -7.85
CA PRO A 442 28.55 -0.66 -6.39
C PRO A 442 29.77 -1.43 -5.84
N LYS A 443 30.52 -0.79 -4.96
CA LYS A 443 31.66 -1.37 -4.24
C LYS A 443 31.32 -1.51 -2.77
N ARG A 444 31.97 -2.45 -2.08
CA ARG A 444 31.82 -2.62 -0.63
C ARG A 444 32.07 -1.29 0.11
N ALA A 445 31.14 -0.93 0.98
CA ALA A 445 31.26 0.25 1.84
C ALA A 445 32.50 0.17 2.74
N PRO A 446 33.18 1.29 3.02
CA PRO A 446 34.40 1.30 3.82
C PRO A 446 34.18 0.94 5.29
N VAL A 447 32.98 1.19 5.80
CA VAL A 447 32.57 0.87 7.19
C VAL A 447 31.25 0.12 7.18
N TRP A 448 31.03 -0.76 8.18
CA TRP A 448 29.81 -1.56 8.24
C TRP A 448 28.66 -0.87 8.94
N GLY A 449 28.88 -0.02 9.92
CA GLY A 449 27.80 0.57 10.71
C GLY A 449 28.06 1.99 11.18
N LEU A 450 27.05 2.55 11.81
CA LEU A 450 27.05 3.86 12.46
C LEU A 450 27.54 3.73 13.91
N PRO A 451 27.89 4.84 14.62
CA PRO A 451 28.23 4.83 16.04
C PRO A 451 27.12 4.27 16.92
N ARG A 452 27.49 3.53 18.02
CA ARG A 452 26.53 2.89 18.95
C ARG A 452 25.52 3.89 19.54
N SER A 453 25.92 5.14 19.75
CA SER A 453 25.04 6.22 20.24
C SER A 453 23.88 6.55 19.30
N LEU A 454 23.93 6.11 18.04
CA LEU A 454 22.82 6.21 17.08
C LEU A 454 21.92 4.96 17.08
N GLY A 455 22.11 4.03 18.02
CA GLY A 455 21.27 2.84 18.17
C GLY A 455 19.78 3.11 18.07
N PRO A 456 19.23 4.01 18.91
CA PRO A 456 17.81 4.34 18.91
C PRO A 456 17.30 4.95 17.59
N ALA A 457 18.20 5.52 16.80
CA ALA A 457 17.89 6.17 15.54
C ALA A 457 18.08 5.26 14.31
N GLY A 458 18.94 4.19 14.41
CA GLY A 458 19.27 3.52 13.16
C GLY A 458 20.14 2.27 13.16
N LEU A 459 20.37 1.56 14.28
CA LEU A 459 21.33 0.45 14.31
C LEU A 459 20.73 -0.95 14.39
N ILE A 460 19.43 -1.12 14.38
CA ILE A 460 18.88 -2.47 14.37
C ILE A 460 19.27 -3.18 13.07
N THR A 461 19.68 -4.41 13.22
CA THR A 461 19.95 -5.35 12.12
C THR A 461 18.97 -6.50 12.25
N SER A 462 18.29 -6.87 11.15
CA SER A 462 17.16 -7.81 11.20
C SER A 462 17.00 -8.58 9.89
N THR A 463 16.15 -9.60 9.89
CA THR A 463 15.63 -10.28 8.71
C THR A 463 14.28 -9.69 8.31
N VAL A 464 13.78 -10.03 7.10
CA VAL A 464 12.41 -9.66 6.68
C VAL A 464 11.36 -10.31 7.57
N ALA A 465 11.55 -11.56 7.99
CA ALA A 465 10.62 -12.27 8.86
C ALA A 465 10.47 -11.58 10.23
N ASP A 466 11.58 -11.26 10.89
CA ASP A 466 11.58 -10.60 12.19
C ASP A 466 10.99 -9.17 12.11
N ALA A 467 11.33 -8.42 11.05
CA ALA A 467 10.75 -7.09 10.80
C ALA A 467 9.24 -7.14 10.56
N LEU A 468 8.76 -8.18 9.87
CA LEU A 468 7.31 -8.39 9.67
C LEU A 468 6.61 -8.91 10.93
N ALA A 469 7.27 -9.71 11.76
CA ALA A 469 6.72 -10.11 13.06
C ALA A 469 6.52 -8.90 14.00
N PHE A 470 7.45 -7.93 13.95
CA PHE A 470 7.26 -6.64 14.63
C PHE A 470 6.08 -5.85 14.02
N ALA A 471 5.97 -5.76 12.69
CA ALA A 471 4.84 -5.09 12.03
C ALA A 471 3.50 -5.79 12.33
N ARG A 472 3.49 -7.14 12.42
CA ARG A 472 2.33 -7.93 12.82
C ARG A 472 1.79 -7.51 14.19
N MET A 473 2.66 -7.31 15.15
CA MET A 473 2.26 -6.86 16.50
C MET A 473 1.45 -5.56 16.42
N HIS A 474 1.85 -4.61 15.57
CA HIS A 474 1.06 -3.39 15.32
C HIS A 474 -0.26 -3.67 14.60
N LEU A 475 -0.28 -4.57 13.60
CA LEU A 475 -1.50 -4.97 12.89
C LEU A 475 -2.52 -5.69 13.81
N THR A 476 -2.05 -6.35 14.86
CA THR A 476 -2.89 -7.08 15.83
C THR A 476 -3.20 -6.30 17.10
N GLY A 477 -3.08 -4.97 17.05
CA GLY A 477 -3.40 -4.08 18.19
C GLY A 477 -2.48 -4.24 19.39
N GLY A 478 -1.19 -4.53 19.16
CA GLY A 478 -0.16 -4.60 20.20
C GLY A 478 0.01 -5.97 20.86
N VAL A 479 -0.46 -7.05 20.20
CA VAL A 479 -0.43 -8.41 20.75
C VAL A 479 0.60 -9.27 20.04
N ALA A 480 1.46 -9.96 20.80
CA ALA A 480 2.41 -10.95 20.31
C ALA A 480 1.72 -12.25 19.85
N PRO A 481 2.39 -13.14 19.08
CA PRO A 481 1.81 -14.40 18.62
C PRO A 481 1.30 -15.33 19.73
N ASP A 482 1.90 -15.27 20.91
CA ASP A 482 1.52 -16.09 22.08
C ASP A 482 0.34 -15.49 22.88
N GLY A 483 -0.21 -14.37 22.44
CA GLY A 483 -1.30 -13.64 23.10
C GLY A 483 -0.84 -12.59 24.13
N THR A 484 0.46 -12.46 24.37
CA THR A 484 1.01 -11.44 25.27
C THR A 484 0.80 -10.05 24.69
N ARG A 485 0.21 -9.14 25.47
CA ARG A 485 0.06 -7.74 25.07
C ARG A 485 1.34 -6.96 25.37
N LEU A 486 1.98 -6.47 24.31
CA LEU A 486 3.21 -5.66 24.42
C LEU A 486 2.92 -4.15 24.37
N LEU A 487 1.82 -3.76 23.78
CA LEU A 487 1.41 -2.37 23.63
C LEU A 487 -0.13 -2.30 23.73
N SER A 488 -0.68 -1.27 24.36
CA SER A 488 -2.13 -1.07 24.38
C SER A 488 -2.65 -0.75 22.97
N GLU A 489 -3.92 -1.08 22.70
CA GLU A 489 -4.58 -0.71 21.45
C GLU A 489 -4.60 0.82 21.26
N ALA A 490 -4.76 1.57 22.36
CA ALA A 490 -4.74 3.02 22.35
C ALA A 490 -3.36 3.56 21.92
N SER A 491 -2.27 2.96 22.41
CA SER A 491 -0.91 3.35 22.01
C SER A 491 -0.59 2.96 20.56
N VAL A 492 -1.05 1.79 20.09
CA VAL A 492 -0.93 1.42 18.67
C VAL A 492 -1.66 2.42 17.77
N ALA A 493 -2.89 2.79 18.12
CA ALA A 493 -3.67 3.78 17.38
C ALA A 493 -2.99 5.16 17.42
N ALA A 494 -2.55 5.62 18.58
CA ALA A 494 -1.86 6.90 18.74
C ALA A 494 -0.57 6.96 17.91
N MET A 495 0.20 5.87 17.80
CA MET A 495 1.38 5.84 16.94
C MET A 495 1.04 6.04 15.47
N ALA A 496 -0.10 5.56 15.00
CA ALA A 496 -0.53 5.65 13.62
C ALA A 496 -1.31 6.94 13.28
N GLU A 497 -1.76 7.70 14.28
CA GLU A 497 -2.44 8.98 14.09
C GLU A 497 -1.50 10.07 13.58
N GLN A 498 -2.07 11.12 12.99
CA GLN A 498 -1.30 12.27 12.53
C GLN A 498 -0.94 13.19 13.70
N HIS A 499 0.36 13.39 13.91
CA HIS A 499 0.90 14.30 14.92
C HIS A 499 1.64 15.50 14.32
N ALA A 500 2.18 15.35 13.10
CA ALA A 500 2.85 16.45 12.41
C ALA A 500 2.57 16.41 10.89
N GLU A 501 2.52 17.58 10.27
CA GLU A 501 2.51 17.74 8.82
C GLU A 501 3.94 17.89 8.32
N LEU A 502 4.21 17.35 7.12
CA LEU A 502 5.49 17.52 6.45
C LEU A 502 5.43 18.72 5.52
N PRO A 503 6.50 19.57 5.48
CA PRO A 503 6.58 20.67 4.51
C PRO A 503 6.53 20.21 3.06
N ASP A 504 6.99 18.98 2.82
CA ASP A 504 6.95 18.31 1.52
C ASP A 504 6.28 16.94 1.67
N LYS A 505 5.35 16.61 0.77
CA LYS A 505 4.56 15.36 0.79
C LYS A 505 5.10 14.28 -0.14
N TYR A 506 6.29 14.48 -0.70
CA TYR A 506 6.80 13.67 -1.80
C TYR A 506 8.03 12.84 -1.40
N SER A 507 8.82 13.30 -0.42
CA SER A 507 10.06 12.62 0.00
C SER A 507 9.82 11.39 0.87
N LEU A 508 8.99 11.52 1.94
CA LEU A 508 8.79 10.48 2.95
C LEU A 508 7.33 10.14 3.26
N GLY A 509 6.37 10.69 2.53
CA GLY A 509 4.95 10.52 2.85
C GLY A 509 4.26 11.86 3.08
N ASP A 510 3.01 11.86 3.51
CA ASP A 510 2.20 13.09 3.62
C ASP A 510 2.15 13.68 5.03
N SER A 511 2.41 12.87 6.05
CA SER A 511 2.32 13.27 7.44
C SER A 511 3.10 12.31 8.35
N TRP A 512 3.20 12.63 9.64
CA TRP A 512 3.98 11.88 10.61
C TRP A 512 3.16 11.48 11.83
N GLY A 513 3.35 10.23 12.29
CA GLY A 513 2.82 9.70 13.53
C GLY A 513 3.82 9.79 14.70
N LEU A 514 3.71 8.92 15.70
CA LEU A 514 4.76 8.74 16.71
C LEU A 514 5.75 7.69 16.22
N GLY A 515 6.78 8.13 15.52
CA GLY A 515 7.78 7.28 14.89
C GLY A 515 7.38 6.71 13.52
N TRP A 516 6.11 6.66 13.17
CA TRP A 516 5.65 6.19 11.86
C TRP A 516 5.60 7.31 10.82
N ILE A 517 6.08 7.02 9.61
CA ILE A 517 5.72 7.77 8.40
C ILE A 517 4.29 7.36 8.01
N ARG A 518 3.45 8.32 7.61
CA ARG A 518 2.10 8.09 7.12
C ARG A 518 2.04 8.38 5.62
N PHE A 519 1.36 7.48 4.89
CA PHE A 519 1.21 7.56 3.44
C PHE A 519 -0.26 7.49 3.04
N GLY A 520 -0.69 8.39 2.15
CA GLY A 520 -2.01 8.33 1.52
C GLY A 520 -1.88 7.78 0.11
N TRP A 521 -2.18 6.49 -0.09
CA TRP A 521 -2.17 5.87 -1.40
C TRP A 521 -3.60 5.52 -1.82
N ASP A 522 -4.06 6.07 -2.94
CA ASP A 522 -5.38 5.79 -3.52
C ASP A 522 -6.54 5.92 -2.49
N GLY A 523 -6.47 6.96 -1.66
CA GLY A 523 -7.43 7.20 -0.58
C GLY A 523 -7.31 6.27 0.64
N ARG A 524 -6.38 5.31 0.64
CA ARG A 524 -6.09 4.39 1.75
C ARG A 524 -4.94 4.92 2.61
N ARG A 525 -4.98 4.65 3.89
CA ARG A 525 -3.94 5.07 4.84
C ARG A 525 -2.97 3.93 5.10
N LEU A 526 -1.71 4.14 4.74
CA LEU A 526 -0.60 3.26 5.12
C LEU A 526 0.25 3.95 6.18
N ILE A 527 0.91 3.12 6.99
CA ILE A 527 2.02 3.52 7.86
C ILE A 527 3.27 2.73 7.45
N GLY A 528 4.44 3.26 7.78
CA GLY A 528 5.69 2.59 7.44
C GLY A 528 6.91 3.38 7.89
N HIS A 529 8.06 2.94 7.48
CA HIS A 529 9.30 3.69 7.64
C HIS A 529 10.35 3.23 6.61
N ASP A 530 11.17 4.16 6.15
CA ASP A 530 12.33 3.88 5.32
C ASP A 530 13.60 3.92 6.20
N GLY A 531 14.58 3.13 5.85
CA GLY A 531 15.85 3.10 6.56
C GLY A 531 17.03 3.11 5.60
N ASN A 532 18.04 3.89 5.95
CA ASN A 532 19.29 3.90 5.21
C ASN A 532 20.47 3.88 6.20
N THR A 533 21.47 3.12 5.86
CA THR A 533 22.78 3.14 6.49
C THR A 533 23.85 3.27 5.39
N ILE A 534 25.10 2.93 5.67
CA ILE A 534 26.15 3.08 4.69
C ILE A 534 26.06 1.94 3.66
N GLY A 535 25.35 2.21 2.55
CA GLY A 535 25.14 1.27 1.46
C GLY A 535 24.12 0.17 1.73
N GLN A 536 23.25 0.31 2.73
CA GLN A 536 22.08 -0.55 2.92
C GLN A 536 20.82 0.27 3.00
N SER A 537 19.71 -0.24 2.46
CA SER A 537 18.40 0.42 2.49
C SER A 537 17.32 -0.57 2.87
N ALA A 538 16.33 -0.09 3.61
CA ALA A 538 15.18 -0.85 4.08
C ALA A 538 13.89 -0.06 3.89
N PHE A 539 12.82 -0.75 3.53
CA PHE A 539 11.50 -0.16 3.30
C PHE A 539 10.43 -1.02 3.97
N LEU A 540 9.59 -0.43 4.79
CA LEU A 540 8.44 -1.08 5.41
C LEU A 540 7.18 -0.29 5.08
N ARG A 541 6.15 -0.98 4.58
CA ARG A 541 4.79 -0.44 4.41
C ARG A 541 3.80 -1.39 5.03
N VAL A 542 2.90 -0.84 5.80
CA VAL A 542 1.82 -1.55 6.47
C VAL A 542 0.51 -0.91 6.05
N LEU A 543 -0.41 -1.70 5.54
CA LEU A 543 -1.79 -1.31 5.19
C LEU A 543 -2.73 -1.98 6.18
N PRO A 544 -3.11 -1.29 7.29
CA PRO A 544 -3.86 -1.91 8.41
C PRO A 544 -5.21 -2.47 7.98
N ASP A 545 -5.95 -1.76 7.13
CA ASP A 545 -7.29 -2.16 6.67
C ASP A 545 -7.29 -3.50 5.91
N GLU A 546 -6.11 -3.92 5.40
CA GLU A 546 -5.94 -5.15 4.65
C GLU A 546 -5.14 -6.21 5.41
N GLY A 547 -4.70 -5.89 6.61
CA GLY A 547 -3.78 -6.74 7.36
C GLY A 547 -2.47 -7.02 6.61
N LEU A 548 -2.08 -6.15 5.65
CA LEU A 548 -0.94 -6.37 4.77
C LEU A 548 0.28 -5.58 5.24
N ALA A 549 1.42 -6.25 5.36
CA ALA A 549 2.70 -5.61 5.58
C ALA A 549 3.74 -6.14 4.59
N VAL A 550 4.57 -5.24 4.05
CA VAL A 550 5.63 -5.56 3.09
C VAL A 550 6.93 -4.92 3.56
N THR A 551 8.00 -5.69 3.57
CA THR A 551 9.36 -5.18 3.84
C THR A 551 10.33 -5.63 2.78
N LEU A 552 11.22 -4.71 2.37
CA LEU A 552 12.30 -4.93 1.43
C LEU A 552 13.59 -4.46 2.09
N LEU A 553 14.60 -5.34 2.14
CA LEU A 553 15.94 -5.03 2.65
C LEU A 553 16.95 -5.22 1.52
N THR A 554 17.88 -4.27 1.37
CA THR A 554 18.86 -4.25 0.28
C THR A 554 20.25 -3.83 0.78
N ASN A 555 21.30 -4.15 0.01
CA ASN A 555 22.65 -3.80 0.36
C ASN A 555 23.40 -2.99 -0.70
N GLY A 556 22.71 -2.16 -1.46
CA GLY A 556 23.31 -1.23 -2.43
C GLY A 556 22.53 -1.09 -3.72
N GLY A 557 23.12 -0.46 -4.71
CA GLY A 557 22.51 -0.18 -6.01
C GLY A 557 21.37 0.85 -5.93
N HIS A 558 20.52 0.88 -6.95
CA HIS A 558 19.37 1.79 -7.00
C HIS A 558 18.18 1.21 -6.19
N ALA A 559 18.37 1.07 -4.87
CA ALA A 559 17.41 0.44 -3.96
C ALA A 559 16.05 1.16 -3.96
N ARG A 560 16.02 2.49 -4.15
CA ARG A 560 14.78 3.27 -4.21
C ARG A 560 13.95 2.93 -5.44
N ASP A 561 14.60 2.79 -6.59
CA ASP A 561 13.93 2.44 -7.84
C ASP A 561 13.38 0.99 -7.78
N LEU A 562 14.14 0.07 -7.18
CA LEU A 562 13.65 -1.29 -6.90
C LEU A 562 12.41 -1.27 -5.99
N TYR A 563 12.45 -0.50 -4.91
CA TYR A 563 11.31 -0.34 -4.01
C TYR A 563 10.07 0.18 -4.76
N GLU A 564 10.22 1.22 -5.59
CA GLU A 564 9.09 1.83 -6.28
C GLU A 564 8.43 0.89 -7.28
N ASP A 565 9.21 0.17 -8.09
CA ASP A 565 8.68 -0.82 -9.03
C ASP A 565 7.98 -1.96 -8.28
N LEU A 566 8.66 -2.55 -7.30
CA LEU A 566 8.19 -3.74 -6.60
C LEU A 566 6.94 -3.46 -5.75
N TYR A 567 6.92 -2.34 -4.99
CA TYR A 567 5.78 -2.01 -4.13
C TYR A 567 4.55 -1.60 -4.92
N ARG A 568 4.74 -0.94 -6.07
CA ARG A 568 3.65 -0.63 -7.00
C ARG A 568 2.95 -1.90 -7.48
N GLU A 569 3.72 -2.93 -7.85
CA GLU A 569 3.19 -4.22 -8.24
C GLU A 569 2.50 -4.93 -7.05
N ILE A 570 3.18 -5.04 -5.90
CA ILE A 570 2.66 -5.77 -4.73
C ILE A 570 1.35 -5.17 -4.22
N PHE A 571 1.29 -3.85 -4.01
CA PHE A 571 0.09 -3.21 -3.48
C PHE A 571 -1.03 -3.14 -4.52
N GLY A 572 -0.69 -3.02 -5.81
CA GLY A 572 -1.63 -3.15 -6.92
C GLY A 572 -2.28 -4.53 -6.95
N ASP A 573 -1.46 -5.59 -6.99
CA ASP A 573 -1.93 -6.96 -7.15
C ASP A 573 -2.62 -7.50 -5.88
N LEU A 574 -2.05 -7.22 -4.69
CA LEU A 574 -2.53 -7.83 -3.45
C LEU A 574 -3.60 -7.01 -2.72
N ALA A 575 -3.67 -5.70 -2.95
CA ALA A 575 -4.58 -4.82 -2.24
C ALA A 575 -5.45 -3.94 -3.17
N GLY A 576 -5.20 -3.93 -4.48
CA GLY A 576 -5.86 -3.03 -5.42
C GLY A 576 -5.56 -1.55 -5.14
N VAL A 577 -4.41 -1.25 -4.53
CA VAL A 577 -4.01 0.10 -4.11
C VAL A 577 -2.92 0.63 -5.04
N SER A 578 -3.20 1.76 -5.67
CA SER A 578 -2.24 2.42 -6.56
C SER A 578 -1.25 3.25 -5.76
N MET A 579 0.04 2.91 -5.86
CA MET A 579 1.12 3.72 -5.30
C MET A 579 1.24 5.03 -6.10
N PRO A 580 1.30 6.21 -5.45
CA PRO A 580 1.48 7.48 -6.13
C PRO A 580 2.71 7.49 -7.06
N THR A 581 2.60 8.18 -8.18
CA THR A 581 3.75 8.40 -9.06
C THR A 581 4.73 9.37 -8.38
N PRO A 582 6.05 9.09 -8.41
CA PRO A 582 7.04 10.01 -7.90
C PRO A 582 6.93 11.39 -8.54
N LEU A 583 7.23 12.43 -7.75
CA LEU A 583 7.25 13.79 -8.27
C LEU A 583 8.32 13.91 -9.35
N ALA A 584 7.94 14.46 -10.49
CA ALA A 584 8.85 14.70 -11.62
C ALA A 584 8.46 16.01 -12.34
N PRO A 585 9.34 16.58 -13.14
CA PRO A 585 8.98 17.68 -14.02
C PRO A 585 7.83 17.27 -14.95
N PRO A 586 7.04 18.24 -15.46
CA PRO A 586 6.03 17.95 -16.49
C PRO A 586 6.67 17.21 -17.67
N ALA A 587 6.04 16.10 -18.08
CA ALA A 587 6.54 15.30 -19.20
C ALA A 587 6.39 16.05 -20.55
N GLU A 588 7.37 15.90 -21.46
CA GLU A 588 7.26 16.45 -22.81
C GLU A 588 5.97 15.96 -23.51
N PRO A 589 5.27 16.83 -24.29
CA PRO A 589 5.67 18.15 -24.76
C PRO A 589 5.34 19.33 -23.81
N ALA A 590 4.94 19.09 -22.57
CA ALA A 590 4.64 20.16 -21.63
C ALA A 590 5.94 20.89 -21.20
N VAL A 591 5.88 22.21 -21.20
CA VAL A 591 6.99 23.05 -20.76
C VAL A 591 6.85 23.29 -19.25
N PRO A 592 7.94 23.17 -18.46
CA PRO A 592 7.90 23.51 -17.04
C PRO A 592 7.38 24.94 -16.83
N PRO A 593 6.67 25.21 -15.73
CA PRO A 593 6.18 26.56 -15.43
C PRO A 593 7.32 27.58 -15.37
N VAL A 594 7.09 28.78 -15.89
CA VAL A 594 8.05 29.88 -15.75
C VAL A 594 7.77 30.58 -14.43
N VAL A 595 8.69 30.43 -13.48
CA VAL A 595 8.57 31.00 -12.13
C VAL A 595 9.74 31.95 -11.81
N ASP A 596 9.51 32.94 -10.95
CA ASP A 596 10.59 33.79 -10.43
C ASP A 596 11.27 33.14 -9.21
N ALA A 597 12.29 32.33 -9.47
CA ALA A 597 13.08 31.69 -8.43
C ALA A 597 14.03 32.67 -7.67
N ARG A 598 14.17 33.92 -8.12
CA ARG A 598 15.07 34.91 -7.49
C ARG A 598 14.69 35.24 -6.05
N ARG A 599 13.42 35.06 -5.66
CA ARG A 599 12.95 35.27 -4.29
C ARG A 599 13.58 34.29 -3.29
N HIS A 600 14.10 33.15 -3.77
CA HIS A 600 14.75 32.11 -2.96
C HIS A 600 16.26 32.20 -2.93
N ILE A 601 16.87 33.09 -3.76
CA ILE A 601 18.32 33.32 -3.74
C ILE A 601 18.79 33.55 -2.31
N GLY A 602 19.89 32.91 -1.95
CA GLY A 602 20.51 33.07 -0.65
C GLY A 602 21.17 31.81 -0.15
N ARG A 603 21.70 31.92 1.07
CA ARG A 603 22.37 30.82 1.78
C ARG A 603 21.44 30.27 2.83
N TYR A 604 21.32 28.95 2.81
CA TYR A 604 20.61 28.14 3.78
C TYR A 604 21.66 27.24 4.47
N GLU A 605 21.63 27.15 5.79
CA GLU A 605 22.70 26.49 6.53
C GLU A 605 22.17 25.73 7.74
N ARG A 606 22.66 24.52 7.91
CA ARG A 606 22.53 23.68 9.10
C ARG A 606 23.83 22.93 9.35
N ALA A 607 23.96 22.25 10.47
CA ALA A 607 25.17 21.49 10.76
C ALA A 607 25.51 20.50 9.63
N GLY A 608 26.75 20.49 9.22
CA GLY A 608 27.27 19.60 8.19
C GLY A 608 26.89 19.95 6.75
N THR A 609 26.09 21.00 6.50
CA THR A 609 25.65 21.30 5.12
C THR A 609 25.38 22.79 4.91
N ILE A 610 25.95 23.33 3.85
CA ILE A 610 25.63 24.65 3.31
C ILE A 610 24.93 24.47 1.97
N GLN A 611 23.80 25.12 1.78
CA GLN A 611 23.02 25.08 0.56
C GLN A 611 22.82 26.50 0.03
N GLN A 612 23.18 26.73 -1.22
CA GLN A 612 23.06 28.03 -1.86
C GLN A 612 22.13 27.94 -3.05
N VAL A 613 21.10 28.78 -3.04
CA VAL A 613 20.23 28.95 -4.21
C VAL A 613 20.78 30.10 -5.06
N LEU A 614 21.06 29.78 -6.30
CA LEU A 614 21.61 30.69 -7.31
C LEU A 614 20.67 30.70 -8.52
N VAL A 615 20.76 31.75 -9.33
CA VAL A 615 20.05 31.84 -10.63
C VAL A 615 21.04 32.39 -11.66
N ASP A 616 21.27 31.59 -12.69
CA ASP A 616 22.08 31.98 -13.85
C ASP A 616 21.24 32.04 -15.14
N ASP A 617 21.87 32.12 -16.30
CA ASP A 617 21.20 32.19 -17.60
C ASP A 617 20.45 30.93 -18.00
N GLU A 618 20.78 29.78 -17.37
CA GLU A 618 20.14 28.49 -17.58
C GLU A 618 19.01 28.23 -16.56
N GLY A 619 18.84 29.09 -15.55
CA GLY A 619 17.79 29.02 -14.56
C GLY A 619 18.26 28.79 -13.12
N PRO A 620 17.38 28.33 -12.22
CA PRO A 620 17.73 28.16 -10.81
C PRO A 620 18.64 26.96 -10.57
N LEU A 621 19.59 27.12 -9.67
CA LEU A 621 20.64 26.18 -9.32
C LEU A 621 20.72 26.04 -7.79
N LEU A 622 20.74 24.81 -7.29
CA LEU A 622 21.07 24.47 -5.91
C LEU A 622 22.53 23.99 -5.85
N ARG A 623 23.39 24.76 -5.17
CA ARG A 623 24.74 24.35 -4.84
C ARG A 623 24.75 23.87 -3.40
N MET A 624 25.11 22.60 -3.20
CA MET A 624 25.19 21.96 -1.89
C MET A 624 26.65 21.69 -1.56
N THR A 625 27.11 22.13 -0.39
CA THR A 625 28.45 21.87 0.11
C THR A 625 28.35 21.14 1.45
N ILE A 626 28.91 19.94 1.53
CA ILE A 626 29.06 19.21 2.78
C ILE A 626 30.23 19.82 3.57
N THR A 627 30.06 20.00 4.87
CA THR A 627 31.03 20.63 5.77
C THR A 627 31.33 19.70 6.96
N GLY A 628 32.39 20.04 7.72
CA GLY A 628 32.81 19.25 8.88
C GLY A 628 33.53 17.94 8.51
N PRO A 629 33.63 16.98 9.42
CA PRO A 629 34.45 15.77 9.22
C PRO A 629 34.07 14.91 8.02
N LEU A 630 32.81 14.93 7.61
CA LEU A 630 32.35 14.19 6.41
C LEU A 630 32.91 14.78 5.11
N ALA A 631 33.17 16.08 5.08
CA ALA A 631 33.76 16.73 3.89
C ALA A 631 35.17 16.21 3.59
N GLU A 632 35.93 15.81 4.62
CA GLU A 632 37.28 15.30 4.48
C GLU A 632 37.35 13.91 3.83
N LEU A 633 36.20 13.19 3.83
CA LEU A 633 36.06 11.85 3.26
C LEU A 633 35.61 11.86 1.80
N LEU A 634 35.23 13.03 1.27
CA LEU A 634 34.68 13.17 -0.09
C LEU A 634 35.75 13.78 -1.03
N PRO A 635 35.90 13.25 -2.25
CA PRO A 635 36.78 13.83 -3.27
C PRO A 635 36.39 15.26 -3.65
N ASP A 636 35.08 15.52 -3.76
CA ASP A 636 34.48 16.83 -3.92
C ASP A 636 33.30 16.97 -2.96
N PRO A 637 33.37 17.84 -1.95
CA PRO A 637 32.27 18.06 -1.02
C PRO A 637 31.15 18.97 -1.58
N THR A 638 31.29 19.47 -2.81
CA THR A 638 30.33 20.39 -3.43
C THR A 638 29.65 19.77 -4.64
N GLU A 639 28.31 19.81 -4.65
CA GLU A 639 27.49 19.36 -5.75
C GLU A 639 26.59 20.49 -6.25
N GLU A 640 26.39 20.57 -7.56
CA GLU A 640 25.49 21.53 -8.21
C GLU A 640 24.34 20.80 -8.90
N LEU A 641 23.11 21.16 -8.55
CA LEU A 641 21.90 20.52 -9.05
C LEU A 641 20.98 21.56 -9.69
N ARG A 642 20.60 21.36 -10.95
CA ARG A 642 19.59 22.20 -11.63
C ARG A 642 18.23 21.97 -11.01
N MET A 643 17.55 23.07 -10.65
CA MET A 643 16.23 23.06 -10.05
C MET A 643 15.19 23.29 -11.17
N THR A 644 14.27 22.34 -11.32
CA THR A 644 13.16 22.45 -12.27
C THR A 644 11.86 22.72 -11.49
N PRO A 645 11.11 23.79 -11.81
CA PRO A 645 9.84 24.07 -11.16
C PRO A 645 8.78 23.02 -11.55
N VAL A 646 7.94 22.63 -10.60
CA VAL A 646 6.90 21.62 -10.80
C VAL A 646 5.52 22.25 -10.98
N ASP A 647 5.28 23.36 -10.32
CA ASP A 647 4.01 24.10 -10.34
C ASP A 647 4.22 25.62 -10.48
N GLU A 648 3.13 26.35 -10.64
CA GLU A 648 3.14 27.81 -10.79
C GLU A 648 3.38 28.56 -9.48
N SER A 649 3.40 27.89 -8.31
CA SER A 649 3.66 28.55 -7.03
C SER A 649 5.07 29.13 -6.97
N GLY A 650 6.01 28.46 -7.64
CA GLY A 650 7.43 28.76 -7.59
C GLY A 650 8.06 28.52 -6.23
N ASP A 651 7.43 27.72 -5.38
CA ASP A 651 7.93 27.26 -4.08
C ASP A 651 8.33 25.78 -4.10
N LEU A 652 7.86 25.02 -5.11
CA LEU A 652 8.17 23.60 -5.28
C LEU A 652 9.01 23.40 -6.56
N PHE A 653 10.18 22.83 -6.36
CA PHE A 653 11.10 22.43 -7.41
C PHE A 653 11.49 20.96 -7.24
N VAL A 654 12.06 20.40 -8.29
CA VAL A 654 12.74 19.10 -8.24
C VAL A 654 14.16 19.23 -8.75
N VAL A 655 15.04 18.43 -8.17
CA VAL A 655 16.43 18.23 -8.60
C VAL A 655 16.67 16.75 -8.84
N ARG A 656 17.63 16.42 -9.69
CA ARG A 656 18.03 15.03 -9.91
C ARG A 656 19.53 14.90 -9.79
N GLN A 657 19.97 14.03 -8.88
CA GLN A 657 21.38 13.72 -8.73
C GLN A 657 21.90 12.96 -9.96
N PRO A 658 23.18 13.10 -10.32
CA PRO A 658 23.79 12.35 -11.41
C PRO A 658 23.60 10.84 -11.21
N GLY A 659 23.10 10.15 -12.26
CA GLY A 659 22.84 8.71 -12.23
C GLY A 659 21.54 8.28 -11.53
N ALA A 660 20.83 9.17 -10.82
CA ALA A 660 19.54 8.84 -10.22
C ALA A 660 18.43 8.83 -11.29
N LEU A 661 17.50 7.86 -11.18
CA LEU A 661 16.30 7.80 -12.02
C LEU A 661 15.18 8.67 -11.45
N THR A 662 15.12 8.80 -10.13
CA THR A 662 14.11 9.56 -9.40
C THR A 662 14.53 11.01 -9.16
N TRP A 663 13.52 11.88 -9.08
CA TRP A 663 13.68 13.29 -8.74
C TRP A 663 13.49 13.50 -7.24
N SER A 664 14.23 14.45 -6.68
CA SER A 664 14.13 14.86 -5.27
C SER A 664 13.47 16.23 -5.17
N PRO A 665 12.43 16.41 -4.34
CA PRO A 665 11.77 17.70 -4.18
C PRO A 665 12.63 18.68 -3.36
N VAL A 666 12.52 19.94 -3.71
CA VAL A 666 13.06 21.11 -2.99
C VAL A 666 11.90 22.05 -2.74
N THR A 667 11.48 22.20 -1.50
CA THR A 667 10.33 23.01 -1.11
C THR A 667 10.77 24.22 -0.31
N PHE A 668 10.32 25.43 -0.71
CA PHE A 668 10.55 26.67 0.03
C PHE A 668 9.29 27.06 0.77
N TYR A 669 9.45 27.49 2.02
CA TYR A 669 8.32 27.93 2.84
C TYR A 669 8.78 28.92 3.91
N GLY A 670 7.81 29.57 4.56
CA GLY A 670 8.05 30.46 5.68
C GLY A 670 7.17 30.14 6.86
N LEU A 671 7.67 30.35 8.06
CA LEU A 671 6.88 30.30 9.27
C LEU A 671 6.04 31.57 9.43
N PRO A 672 4.92 31.55 10.18
CA PRO A 672 4.12 32.72 10.48
C PRO A 672 4.92 33.85 11.18
N THR A 673 6.00 33.50 11.85
CA THR A 673 6.94 34.39 12.54
C THR A 673 7.90 35.12 11.58
N GLY A 674 7.96 34.70 10.30
CA GLY A 674 8.68 35.36 9.23
C GLY A 674 9.98 34.69 8.79
N GLU A 675 10.46 33.66 9.49
CA GLU A 675 11.64 32.89 9.13
C GLU A 675 11.36 32.09 7.86
N LYS A 676 12.35 32.00 6.99
CA LYS A 676 12.30 31.28 5.71
C LYS A 676 13.14 30.02 5.77
N TYR A 677 12.61 28.97 5.16
CA TYR A 677 13.25 27.66 5.12
C TYR A 677 13.27 27.09 3.71
N MET A 678 14.25 26.24 3.48
CA MET A 678 14.27 25.29 2.40
C MET A 678 14.14 23.88 3.00
N HIS A 679 13.19 23.10 2.53
CA HIS A 679 13.06 21.70 2.86
C HIS A 679 13.66 20.87 1.73
N PHE A 680 14.76 20.20 2.01
CA PHE A 680 15.47 19.33 1.08
C PHE A 680 16.15 18.18 1.85
N GLY A 681 16.11 16.97 1.28
CA GLY A 681 16.65 15.78 1.95
C GLY A 681 16.00 15.54 3.31
N VAL A 682 14.69 15.82 3.42
CA VAL A 682 13.86 15.67 4.63
C VAL A 682 14.29 16.55 5.81
N ARG A 683 14.98 17.64 5.55
CA ARG A 683 15.46 18.60 6.56
C ARG A 683 14.95 19.99 6.27
N ALA A 684 14.49 20.67 7.32
CA ALA A 684 14.23 22.11 7.31
C ALA A 684 15.54 22.87 7.52
N THR A 685 16.03 23.56 6.50
CA THR A 685 17.27 24.34 6.56
C THR A 685 16.91 25.83 6.60
N PRO A 686 17.24 26.58 7.65
CA PRO A 686 16.93 28.01 7.75
C PRO A 686 17.73 28.83 6.77
N LYS A 687 17.11 29.89 6.22
CA LYS A 687 17.78 30.90 5.42
C LYS A 687 18.60 31.85 6.33
N VAL A 688 19.91 31.83 6.19
CA VAL A 688 20.82 32.64 7.04
C VAL A 688 21.26 33.94 6.39
N SER A 689 21.26 34.03 5.03
CA SER A 689 21.56 35.26 4.29
C SER A 689 20.95 35.20 2.89
N GLY A 690 20.62 36.35 2.31
CA GLY A 690 20.06 36.40 0.96
C GLY A 690 20.02 37.82 0.43
#